data_ec7aae88028eb9bd39d4dd7cd0a2f2a3
#
_entry.id   ec7aae88028eb9bd39d4dd7cd0a2f2a3
#
_cell.length_a   1.000
_cell.length_b   1.000
_cell.length_c   1.000
_cell.angle_alpha   90.00
_cell.angle_beta   90.00
_cell.angle_gamma   90.00
#
_symmetry.space_group_name_H-M   'P 1'
#
loop_
_entity.id
_entity.type
_entity.pdbx_description
1 polymer ?
#
loop_
_entity_poly.entity_id
_entity_poly.type
_entity_poly.pdbx_seq_one_letter_code
_entity_poly.pdbx_strand_id
1 'polypeptide(L)'
;MCIRDSFIIRDPETGEELLRIHDLKDLQRHIFDIPAKSLLYHASFNDISRWLYSRAMFPIAEVIKNHRFRNIEEAPAVRQLFFDLIVKYRKMKNRGVVAVFRKDRFDHYSNFARIGQGSLGGKGRGLAFIDSIIKKNPICDNYDGVTLTIPRTVVICTDIFDEFMETNNLYPVALSDIPDEKILKYFLQARLPERLIEDFFALFEVVDKPLAIRSSSLLEDSHYQPFAGIYSTYMIPHVDDRYEMLAMLGDAIKSVYASVFYADSKAYMTATSNVIDQEKMAVIIQEVVGKQVGDYYFPSFSGVGRSLNYYPINDEIPEDGVTEVAVGLGKYIVDGGLSLRFSPRHADKVLQTSTLDLALRDTQTKFYALDMKRGVEADFKVDDGFNIAKLRIQDVAQTGALRYMVSTYDFRDQVIRDSDFGEGRRVVTFANILQHKVFPLAEIVEFMLTKGQEEMGRPVEIEFAGVLDVDARGKGSLYWLQIRPIVERKDIVDESILGLPDEKVLLRSNTALGHGNIDNVDTVVYVRPENFSSSNNSLIAREIEKINRNFTERNEGYVLIGPGRWGSSDTALGIPVKWPHISSARLIVESSLKNYRIEPSQGTHFFQNLTSFGVGYFTIDPSSNDGIYDVDFLNGCDAVYESDFIRIVKFPAPLTIGINGRKGSGVVVKPEVNTSI
;
A
#
# COMPACT_ATOMS: atom_id res chain seq x y z
N MET A 1 0.58 19.70 -50.76
CA MET A 1 1.05 19.05 -49.55
C MET A 1 -0.05 19.11 -48.53
N CYS A 2 -0.77 17.99 -48.32
CA CYS A 2 -1.88 17.99 -47.34
C CYS A 2 -1.27 17.73 -45.95
N ILE A 3 -0.86 18.80 -45.27
CA ILE A 3 -0.14 18.75 -43.99
C ILE A 3 -1.04 18.24 -42.83
N ARG A 4 -2.37 18.23 -43.03
CA ARG A 4 -3.33 17.90 -41.97
C ARG A 4 -3.50 16.39 -41.74
N ASP A 5 -3.39 15.55 -42.77
CA ASP A 5 -3.75 14.13 -42.64
C ASP A 5 -2.57 13.19 -42.53
N SER A 6 -1.42 13.50 -43.14
CA SER A 6 -0.21 12.68 -43.07
C SER A 6 1.05 13.49 -43.38
N PHE A 7 2.19 12.99 -42.89
CA PHE A 7 3.53 13.48 -43.22
C PHE A 7 4.22 12.50 -44.15
N ILE A 8 4.71 12.99 -45.29
CA ILE A 8 5.36 12.16 -46.31
C ILE A 8 6.87 12.33 -46.22
N ILE A 9 7.56 11.24 -45.92
CA ILE A 9 9.01 11.15 -45.98
C ILE A 9 9.40 10.90 -47.48
N ARG A 10 10.24 11.76 -48.02
CA ARG A 10 10.65 11.70 -49.40
C ARG A 10 12.15 11.45 -49.52
N ASP A 11 12.54 10.81 -50.62
CA ASP A 11 13.92 10.80 -51.03
C ASP A 11 14.31 12.21 -51.50
N PRO A 12 15.40 12.81 -50.98
CA PRO A 12 15.80 14.17 -51.33
C PRO A 12 16.36 14.30 -52.76
N GLU A 13 16.81 13.21 -53.40
CA GLU A 13 17.41 13.20 -54.73
C GLU A 13 16.35 12.94 -55.82
N THR A 14 15.45 11.98 -55.58
CA THR A 14 14.43 11.58 -56.57
C THR A 14 13.07 12.25 -56.34
N GLY A 15 12.80 12.74 -55.13
CA GLY A 15 11.48 13.27 -54.74
C GLY A 15 10.44 12.19 -54.50
N GLU A 16 10.77 10.91 -54.63
CA GLU A 16 9.84 9.80 -54.43
C GLU A 16 9.37 9.69 -52.97
N GLU A 17 8.14 9.23 -52.79
CA GLU A 17 7.57 8.94 -51.46
C GLU A 17 8.17 7.62 -50.94
N LEU A 18 8.90 7.69 -49.85
CA LEU A 18 9.49 6.54 -49.17
C LEU A 18 8.56 5.96 -48.09
N LEU A 19 7.90 6.85 -47.33
CA LEU A 19 7.10 6.47 -46.21
C LEU A 19 6.02 7.54 -45.92
N ARG A 20 4.84 7.11 -45.52
CA ARG A 20 3.74 7.99 -45.13
C ARG A 20 3.41 7.80 -43.64
N ILE A 21 3.56 8.86 -42.84
CA ILE A 21 3.35 8.92 -41.42
C ILE A 21 1.99 9.55 -41.13
N HIS A 22 1.10 8.83 -40.48
CA HIS A 22 -0.24 9.29 -40.18
C HIS A 22 -0.37 9.98 -38.82
N ASP A 23 0.40 9.51 -37.82
CA ASP A 23 0.39 10.03 -36.47
C ASP A 23 1.74 9.91 -35.78
N LEU A 24 1.79 10.32 -34.51
CA LEU A 24 3.01 10.28 -33.71
C LEU A 24 3.47 8.84 -33.39
N LYS A 25 2.51 7.90 -33.31
CA LYS A 25 2.79 6.47 -33.10
C LYS A 25 3.48 5.86 -34.34
N ASP A 26 2.98 6.23 -35.52
CA ASP A 26 3.63 5.83 -36.78
C ASP A 26 5.04 6.41 -36.90
N LEU A 27 5.22 7.70 -36.59
CA LEU A 27 6.56 8.31 -36.59
C LEU A 27 7.51 7.59 -35.64
N GLN A 28 7.06 7.26 -34.44
CA GLN A 28 7.86 6.53 -33.47
C GLN A 28 8.25 5.14 -33.97
N ARG A 29 7.32 4.41 -34.61
CA ARG A 29 7.54 3.06 -35.14
C ARG A 29 8.59 3.05 -36.22
N HIS A 30 8.56 4.04 -37.11
CA HIS A 30 9.38 4.08 -38.32
C HIS A 30 10.59 5.00 -38.24
N ILE A 31 10.84 5.69 -37.10
CA ILE A 31 11.93 6.68 -37.00
C ILE A 31 13.31 6.11 -37.31
N PHE A 32 13.53 4.83 -36.97
CA PHE A 32 14.80 4.14 -37.26
C PHE A 32 14.90 3.61 -38.69
N ASP A 33 13.77 3.45 -39.40
CA ASP A 33 13.69 2.98 -40.78
C ASP A 33 13.89 4.12 -41.80
N ILE A 34 13.68 5.39 -41.36
CA ILE A 34 13.84 6.56 -42.25
C ILE A 34 15.31 6.65 -42.69
N PRO A 35 15.61 6.70 -44.03
CA PRO A 35 16.96 6.87 -44.50
C PRO A 35 17.62 8.14 -43.95
N ALA A 36 18.92 8.07 -43.61
CA ALA A 36 19.63 9.18 -42.99
C ALA A 36 19.59 10.48 -43.83
N LYS A 37 19.73 10.37 -45.18
CA LYS A 37 19.61 11.51 -46.09
C LYS A 37 18.24 12.18 -46.04
N SER A 38 17.16 11.38 -45.99
CA SER A 38 15.78 11.87 -45.93
C SER A 38 15.46 12.51 -44.57
N LEU A 39 15.94 11.88 -43.47
CA LEU A 39 15.79 12.44 -42.14
C LEU A 39 16.46 13.81 -42.01
N LEU A 40 17.71 13.90 -42.50
CA LEU A 40 18.47 15.15 -42.46
C LEU A 40 17.81 16.23 -43.35
N TYR A 41 17.31 15.86 -44.53
CA TYR A 41 16.58 16.76 -45.43
C TYR A 41 15.35 17.36 -44.69
N HIS A 42 14.47 16.53 -44.18
CA HIS A 42 13.26 17.00 -43.53
C HIS A 42 13.53 17.75 -42.19
N ALA A 43 14.61 17.40 -41.49
CA ALA A 43 15.04 18.10 -40.29
C ALA A 43 15.62 19.49 -40.62
N SER A 44 16.43 19.62 -41.70
CA SER A 44 17.02 20.90 -42.12
C SER A 44 16.00 21.93 -42.60
N PHE A 45 14.89 21.47 -43.16
CA PHE A 45 13.78 22.33 -43.58
C PHE A 45 12.68 22.51 -42.51
N ASN A 46 12.85 21.95 -41.31
CA ASN A 46 11.87 21.95 -40.23
C ASN A 46 10.50 21.33 -40.61
N ASP A 47 10.47 20.44 -41.58
CA ASP A 47 9.22 19.86 -42.09
C ASP A 47 8.51 19.06 -41.00
N ILE A 48 9.26 18.26 -40.19
CA ILE A 48 8.71 17.47 -39.07
C ILE A 48 8.10 18.39 -38.02
N SER A 49 8.82 19.45 -37.62
CA SER A 49 8.28 20.39 -36.62
C SER A 49 7.06 21.14 -37.12
N ARG A 50 7.02 21.55 -38.42
CA ARG A 50 5.83 22.17 -39.05
C ARG A 50 4.63 21.24 -39.06
N TRP A 51 4.85 19.95 -39.35
CA TRP A 51 3.79 18.95 -39.32
C TRP A 51 3.24 18.78 -37.88
N LEU A 52 4.10 18.73 -36.88
CA LEU A 52 3.71 18.65 -35.47
C LEU A 52 2.96 19.92 -35.03
N TYR A 53 3.39 21.11 -35.44
CA TYR A 53 2.68 22.38 -35.20
C TYR A 53 1.28 22.36 -35.81
N SER A 54 1.11 21.85 -37.02
CA SER A 54 -0.18 21.77 -37.68
C SER A 54 -1.19 20.86 -36.96
N ARG A 55 -0.69 19.99 -36.06
CA ARG A 55 -1.47 19.08 -35.22
C ARG A 55 -1.57 19.56 -33.76
N ALA A 56 -1.24 20.81 -33.49
CA ALA A 56 -1.24 21.41 -32.14
C ALA A 56 -0.32 20.68 -31.12
N MET A 57 0.72 20.01 -31.58
CA MET A 57 1.72 19.34 -30.73
C MET A 57 2.88 20.29 -30.41
N PHE A 58 2.57 21.48 -29.88
CA PHE A 58 3.50 22.58 -29.71
C PHE A 58 4.78 22.25 -28.92
N PRO A 59 4.69 21.57 -27.74
CA PRO A 59 5.88 21.32 -26.91
C PRO A 59 6.96 20.50 -27.63
N ILE A 60 6.58 19.40 -28.31
CA ILE A 60 7.52 18.57 -29.03
C ILE A 60 8.01 19.24 -30.33
N ALA A 61 7.11 19.98 -30.99
CA ALA A 61 7.46 20.71 -32.21
C ALA A 61 8.51 21.79 -31.96
N GLU A 62 8.41 22.51 -30.83
CA GLU A 62 9.37 23.55 -30.45
C GLU A 62 10.75 22.97 -30.14
N VAL A 63 10.82 21.86 -29.41
CA VAL A 63 12.08 21.19 -29.10
C VAL A 63 12.77 20.70 -30.38
N ILE A 64 12.02 20.03 -31.29
CA ILE A 64 12.55 19.53 -32.56
C ILE A 64 13.02 20.68 -33.45
N LYS A 65 12.28 21.80 -33.53
CA LYS A 65 12.63 22.99 -34.31
C LYS A 65 13.98 23.58 -33.90
N ASN A 66 14.29 23.56 -32.64
CA ASN A 66 15.50 24.18 -32.09
C ASN A 66 16.76 23.31 -32.24
N HIS A 67 16.60 22.02 -32.62
CA HIS A 67 17.70 21.14 -32.90
C HIS A 67 18.12 21.23 -34.40
N ARG A 68 19.34 21.68 -34.62
CA ARG A 68 19.91 21.75 -35.97
C ARG A 68 20.94 20.65 -36.18
N PHE A 69 20.69 19.82 -37.17
CA PHE A 69 21.59 18.73 -37.58
C PHE A 69 22.34 19.15 -38.85
N ARG A 70 23.63 18.89 -38.87
CA ARG A 70 24.52 19.36 -39.96
C ARG A 70 25.09 18.22 -40.77
N ASN A 71 25.32 17.07 -40.18
CA ASN A 71 26.04 15.96 -40.81
C ASN A 71 25.23 14.66 -40.79
N ILE A 72 25.43 13.82 -41.80
CA ILE A 72 24.74 12.53 -41.92
C ILE A 72 25.15 11.55 -40.81
N GLU A 73 26.36 11.72 -40.28
CA GLU A 73 26.90 10.92 -39.15
C GLU A 73 26.12 11.15 -37.84
N GLU A 74 25.40 12.28 -37.73
CA GLU A 74 24.54 12.59 -36.57
C GLU A 74 23.19 11.83 -36.63
N ALA A 75 22.82 11.22 -37.76
CA ALA A 75 21.51 10.60 -37.94
C ALA A 75 21.13 9.56 -36.88
N PRO A 76 22.02 8.71 -36.34
CA PRO A 76 21.68 7.79 -35.28
C PRO A 76 21.30 8.51 -34.00
N ALA A 77 22.05 9.56 -33.62
CA ALA A 77 21.73 10.38 -32.41
C ALA A 77 20.43 11.16 -32.57
N VAL A 78 20.16 11.65 -33.79
CA VAL A 78 18.90 12.36 -34.14
C VAL A 78 17.71 11.43 -34.04
N ARG A 79 17.79 10.22 -34.56
CA ARG A 79 16.71 9.23 -34.43
C ARG A 79 16.41 8.92 -32.97
N GLN A 80 17.46 8.68 -32.19
CA GLN A 80 17.32 8.41 -30.78
C GLN A 80 16.68 9.60 -30.04
N LEU A 81 17.16 10.82 -30.28
CA LEU A 81 16.59 12.02 -29.72
C LEU A 81 15.11 12.18 -30.07
N PHE A 82 14.74 12.01 -31.33
CA PHE A 82 13.35 12.11 -31.75
C PHE A 82 12.49 11.02 -31.13
N PHE A 83 12.98 9.80 -31.10
CA PHE A 83 12.31 8.69 -30.42
C PHE A 83 12.05 9.03 -28.96
N ASP A 84 13.06 9.47 -28.21
CA ASP A 84 12.95 9.80 -26.79
C ASP A 84 11.99 10.97 -26.54
N LEU A 85 12.04 12.02 -27.38
CA LEU A 85 11.11 13.13 -27.31
C LEU A 85 9.65 12.70 -27.57
N ILE A 86 9.44 11.84 -28.57
CA ILE A 86 8.11 11.30 -28.89
C ILE A 86 7.61 10.47 -27.73
N VAL A 87 8.42 9.59 -27.15
CA VAL A 87 8.08 8.76 -25.99
C VAL A 87 7.73 9.64 -24.80
N LYS A 88 8.56 10.63 -24.48
CA LYS A 88 8.32 11.57 -23.38
C LYS A 88 7.01 12.33 -23.58
N TYR A 89 6.76 12.86 -24.77
CA TYR A 89 5.54 13.59 -25.08
C TYR A 89 4.28 12.71 -24.97
N ARG A 90 4.32 11.48 -25.50
CA ARG A 90 3.21 10.52 -25.44
C ARG A 90 2.91 10.11 -23.99
N LYS A 91 3.96 9.81 -23.19
CA LYS A 91 3.80 9.54 -21.77
C LYS A 91 3.14 10.71 -21.04
N MET A 92 3.63 11.93 -21.26
CA MET A 92 3.05 13.13 -20.65
C MET A 92 1.57 13.37 -21.06
N LYS A 93 1.23 13.15 -22.33
CA LYS A 93 -0.13 13.34 -22.84
C LYS A 93 -1.11 12.31 -22.27
N ASN A 94 -0.65 11.09 -22.01
CA ASN A 94 -1.49 10.00 -21.52
C ASN A 94 -1.64 9.99 -19.99
N ARG A 95 -0.87 10.77 -19.24
CA ARG A 95 -1.04 10.92 -17.78
C ARG A 95 -2.44 11.50 -17.47
N GLY A 96 -3.06 10.99 -16.41
CA GLY A 96 -4.37 11.44 -15.91
C GLY A 96 -5.54 11.19 -16.88
N VAL A 97 -5.41 10.22 -17.78
CA VAL A 97 -6.46 9.82 -18.71
C VAL A 97 -6.89 8.40 -18.38
N VAL A 98 -8.14 8.23 -17.98
CA VAL A 98 -8.77 6.89 -17.86
C VAL A 98 -9.23 6.46 -19.26
N ALA A 99 -8.37 5.74 -19.97
CA ALA A 99 -8.69 5.24 -21.30
C ALA A 99 -9.65 4.04 -21.22
N VAL A 100 -10.56 3.91 -22.20
CA VAL A 100 -11.27 2.64 -22.41
C VAL A 100 -10.29 1.69 -23.09
N PHE A 101 -10.06 0.53 -22.48
CA PHE A 101 -9.18 -0.49 -23.05
C PHE A 101 -9.85 -1.07 -24.31
N ARG A 102 -9.15 -1.00 -25.41
CA ARG A 102 -9.56 -1.57 -26.69
C ARG A 102 -8.34 -2.03 -27.45
N LYS A 103 -8.37 -3.25 -27.93
CA LYS A 103 -7.27 -3.90 -28.68
C LYS A 103 -6.70 -3.01 -29.80
N ASP A 104 -7.57 -2.35 -30.58
CA ASP A 104 -7.21 -1.53 -31.74
C ASP A 104 -6.64 -0.14 -31.38
N ARG A 105 -6.85 0.34 -30.14
CA ARG A 105 -6.53 1.70 -29.71
C ARG A 105 -5.70 1.80 -28.45
N PHE A 106 -5.30 0.68 -27.86
CA PHE A 106 -4.49 0.72 -26.65
C PHE A 106 -3.12 1.33 -26.95
N ASP A 107 -2.79 2.38 -26.21
CA ASP A 107 -1.49 3.03 -26.29
C ASP A 107 -0.53 2.40 -25.28
N HIS A 108 0.62 1.88 -25.76
CA HIS A 108 1.66 1.29 -24.91
C HIS A 108 2.18 2.23 -23.80
N TYR A 109 1.93 3.53 -23.91
CA TYR A 109 2.30 4.53 -22.91
C TYR A 109 1.14 4.97 -22.01
N SER A 110 -0.04 4.36 -22.16
CA SER A 110 -1.14 4.56 -21.22
C SER A 110 -0.85 3.79 -19.95
N ASN A 111 -0.81 4.50 -18.81
CA ASN A 111 -0.61 3.87 -17.51
C ASN A 111 -1.94 3.44 -16.87
N PHE A 112 -3.08 3.95 -17.36
CA PHE A 112 -4.38 3.64 -16.77
C PHE A 112 -5.45 3.40 -17.84
N ALA A 113 -6.09 2.24 -17.79
CA ALA A 113 -7.20 1.91 -18.66
C ALA A 113 -8.31 1.16 -17.90
N ARG A 114 -9.52 1.11 -18.47
CA ARG A 114 -10.65 0.34 -17.91
C ARG A 114 -11.27 -0.58 -18.96
N ILE A 115 -11.75 -1.74 -18.52
CA ILE A 115 -12.58 -2.69 -19.26
C ILE A 115 -13.97 -2.68 -18.63
N GLY A 116 -15.00 -2.46 -19.42
CA GLY A 116 -16.39 -2.32 -18.94
C GLY A 116 -16.87 -0.87 -18.82
N GLN A 117 -18.11 -0.70 -18.35
CA GLN A 117 -18.81 0.59 -18.25
C GLN A 117 -19.19 0.92 -16.79
N GLY A 118 -19.07 -0.03 -15.88
CA GLY A 118 -19.41 0.14 -14.47
C GLY A 118 -18.41 1.01 -13.68
N SER A 119 -18.48 0.92 -12.36
CA SER A 119 -17.56 1.63 -11.45
C SER A 119 -16.17 1.02 -11.48
N LEU A 120 -15.17 1.86 -11.24
CA LEU A 120 -13.77 1.44 -11.01
C LEU A 120 -13.52 0.93 -9.57
N GLY A 121 -14.50 1.06 -8.68
CA GLY A 121 -14.32 0.83 -7.25
C GLY A 121 -13.48 1.92 -6.55
N GLY A 122 -13.26 1.77 -5.26
CA GLY A 122 -12.55 2.76 -4.43
C GLY A 122 -11.08 2.92 -4.83
N LYS A 123 -10.31 1.83 -4.78
CA LYS A 123 -8.88 1.87 -5.13
C LYS A 123 -8.64 2.31 -6.58
N GLY A 124 -9.50 1.85 -7.54
CA GLY A 124 -9.38 2.25 -8.95
C GLY A 124 -9.60 3.75 -9.14
N ARG A 125 -10.58 4.34 -8.44
CA ARG A 125 -10.79 5.81 -8.44
C ARG A 125 -9.61 6.54 -7.79
N GLY A 126 -9.07 6.00 -6.69
CA GLY A 126 -7.88 6.54 -6.03
C GLY A 126 -6.67 6.60 -6.97
N LEU A 127 -6.40 5.54 -7.74
CA LEU A 127 -5.31 5.51 -8.72
C LEU A 127 -5.51 6.51 -9.87
N ALA A 128 -6.73 6.64 -10.41
CA ALA A 128 -7.04 7.66 -11.41
C ALA A 128 -6.84 9.09 -10.88
N PHE A 129 -7.19 9.31 -9.61
CA PHE A 129 -6.98 10.57 -8.91
C PHE A 129 -5.49 10.89 -8.75
N ILE A 130 -4.67 9.91 -8.31
CA ILE A 130 -3.22 10.05 -8.21
C ILE A 130 -2.61 10.43 -9.56
N ASP A 131 -2.98 9.72 -10.64
CA ASP A 131 -2.44 10.00 -11.98
C ASP A 131 -2.80 11.43 -12.44
N SER A 132 -3.98 11.95 -12.05
CA SER A 132 -4.38 13.33 -12.26
C SER A 132 -3.52 14.32 -11.46
N ILE A 133 -3.21 14.02 -10.18
CA ILE A 133 -2.31 14.85 -9.36
C ILE A 133 -0.93 14.95 -10.01
N ILE A 134 -0.35 13.81 -10.40
CA ILE A 134 0.97 13.75 -11.05
C ILE A 134 0.96 14.58 -12.33
N LYS A 135 -0.10 14.50 -13.14
CA LYS A 135 -0.25 15.27 -14.39
C LYS A 135 -0.27 16.78 -14.15
N LYS A 136 -1.01 17.22 -13.14
CA LYS A 136 -1.16 18.66 -12.81
C LYS A 136 0.10 19.29 -12.23
N ASN A 137 1.02 18.48 -11.71
CA ASN A 137 2.20 18.95 -10.98
C ASN A 137 3.51 18.62 -11.72
N PRO A 138 4.00 19.50 -12.61
CA PRO A 138 5.25 19.29 -13.37
C PRO A 138 6.49 19.12 -12.49
N ILE A 139 6.40 19.49 -11.21
CA ILE A 139 7.50 19.31 -10.24
C ILE A 139 7.94 17.84 -10.12
N CYS A 140 7.03 16.91 -10.42
CA CYS A 140 7.35 15.48 -10.47
C CYS A 140 8.41 15.13 -11.53
N ASP A 141 8.63 16.01 -12.53
CA ASP A 141 9.63 15.86 -13.58
C ASP A 141 10.94 16.59 -13.25
N ASN A 142 11.04 17.29 -12.09
CA ASN A 142 12.22 18.09 -11.71
C ASN A 142 13.30 17.28 -10.97
N TYR A 143 13.02 16.03 -10.58
CA TYR A 143 14.02 15.17 -9.96
C TYR A 143 14.85 14.50 -11.03
N ASP A 144 16.10 14.95 -11.22
CA ASP A 144 16.99 14.41 -12.27
C ASP A 144 17.23 12.90 -12.08
N GLY A 145 16.87 12.13 -13.11
CA GLY A 145 16.99 10.67 -13.09
C GLY A 145 15.96 9.93 -12.25
N VAL A 146 14.97 10.61 -11.67
CA VAL A 146 13.88 10.01 -10.89
C VAL A 146 12.54 10.19 -11.59
N THR A 147 11.76 9.11 -11.68
CA THR A 147 10.42 9.13 -12.25
C THR A 147 9.38 8.88 -11.15
N LEU A 148 8.44 9.83 -10.96
CA LEU A 148 7.24 9.61 -10.15
C LEU A 148 6.07 9.26 -11.07
N THR A 149 5.43 8.11 -10.85
CA THR A 149 4.32 7.60 -11.68
C THR A 149 3.43 6.63 -10.91
N ILE A 150 2.35 6.15 -11.53
CA ILE A 150 1.63 4.95 -11.09
C ILE A 150 2.12 3.74 -11.90
N PRO A 151 2.03 2.50 -11.39
CA PRO A 151 2.26 1.31 -12.20
C PRO A 151 1.21 1.21 -13.31
N ARG A 152 1.52 0.52 -14.40
CA ARG A 152 0.53 0.25 -15.44
C ARG A 152 -0.63 -0.53 -14.83
N THR A 153 -1.85 -0.03 -15.07
CA THR A 153 -3.07 -0.48 -14.42
C THR A 153 -4.20 -0.62 -15.44
N VAL A 154 -4.87 -1.76 -15.42
CA VAL A 154 -6.14 -1.97 -16.12
C VAL A 154 -7.19 -2.36 -15.09
N VAL A 155 -8.33 -1.67 -15.08
CA VAL A 155 -9.42 -1.94 -14.13
C VAL A 155 -10.57 -2.62 -14.85
N ILE A 156 -10.94 -3.81 -14.40
CA ILE A 156 -12.19 -4.47 -14.79
C ILE A 156 -13.31 -3.86 -13.95
N CYS A 157 -14.25 -3.21 -14.58
CA CYS A 157 -15.35 -2.48 -13.91
C CYS A 157 -16.39 -3.43 -13.30
N THR A 158 -17.20 -2.90 -12.39
CA THR A 158 -18.20 -3.68 -11.61
C THR A 158 -19.30 -4.34 -12.46
N ASP A 159 -19.59 -3.85 -13.66
CA ASP A 159 -20.55 -4.47 -14.59
C ASP A 159 -20.10 -5.87 -15.06
N ILE A 160 -18.78 -6.10 -15.12
CA ILE A 160 -18.23 -7.42 -15.43
C ILE A 160 -18.44 -8.41 -14.27
N PHE A 161 -18.34 -7.94 -13.03
CA PHE A 161 -18.65 -8.74 -11.85
C PHE A 161 -20.11 -9.16 -11.85
N ASP A 162 -21.03 -8.22 -12.09
CA ASP A 162 -22.48 -8.53 -12.18
C ASP A 162 -22.75 -9.60 -13.26
N GLU A 163 -22.21 -9.41 -14.46
CA GLU A 163 -22.33 -10.37 -15.56
C GLU A 163 -21.78 -11.75 -15.19
N PHE A 164 -20.62 -11.82 -14.52
CA PHE A 164 -20.01 -13.07 -14.08
C PHE A 164 -20.87 -13.80 -13.04
N MET A 165 -21.38 -13.08 -12.05
CA MET A 165 -22.22 -13.64 -10.98
C MET A 165 -23.55 -14.16 -11.51
N GLU A 166 -24.21 -13.40 -12.39
CA GLU A 166 -25.50 -13.73 -12.98
C GLU A 166 -25.40 -14.90 -13.98
N THR A 167 -24.43 -14.83 -14.92
CA THR A 167 -24.27 -15.85 -15.96
C THR A 167 -23.98 -17.25 -15.37
N ASN A 168 -23.23 -17.29 -14.26
CA ASN A 168 -22.87 -18.55 -13.59
C ASN A 168 -23.82 -18.91 -12.42
N ASN A 169 -24.84 -18.11 -12.14
CA ASN A 169 -25.78 -18.30 -11.02
C ASN A 169 -25.04 -18.55 -9.67
N LEU A 170 -24.08 -17.70 -9.33
CA LEU A 170 -23.20 -17.92 -8.19
C LEU A 170 -23.76 -17.41 -6.85
N TYR A 171 -24.73 -16.50 -6.83
CA TYR A 171 -25.27 -15.92 -5.59
C TYR A 171 -25.76 -16.95 -4.57
N PRO A 172 -26.46 -18.04 -4.94
CA PRO A 172 -26.90 -19.03 -3.97
C PRO A 172 -25.76 -19.71 -3.22
N VAL A 173 -24.63 -19.96 -3.90
CA VAL A 173 -23.43 -20.55 -3.31
C VAL A 173 -22.66 -19.50 -2.51
N ALA A 174 -22.49 -18.33 -3.07
CA ALA A 174 -21.73 -17.21 -2.48
C ALA A 174 -22.32 -16.77 -1.12
N LEU A 175 -23.64 -16.71 -1.00
CA LEU A 175 -24.34 -16.29 0.20
C LEU A 175 -24.54 -17.42 1.23
N SER A 176 -24.22 -18.66 0.90
CA SER A 176 -24.36 -19.80 1.80
C SER A 176 -23.24 -19.85 2.87
N ASP A 177 -23.48 -20.57 3.98
CA ASP A 177 -22.53 -20.76 5.08
C ASP A 177 -21.61 -21.97 4.86
N ILE A 178 -21.03 -22.10 3.67
CA ILE A 178 -20.06 -23.16 3.37
C ILE A 178 -18.62 -22.64 3.58
N PRO A 179 -17.65 -23.54 3.80
CA PRO A 179 -16.24 -23.16 3.93
C PRO A 179 -15.71 -22.37 2.73
N ASP A 180 -14.81 -21.42 2.99
CA ASP A 180 -14.24 -20.51 1.98
C ASP A 180 -13.57 -21.26 0.82
N GLU A 181 -12.91 -22.41 1.08
CA GLU A 181 -12.30 -23.25 0.05
C GLU A 181 -13.34 -23.82 -0.91
N LYS A 182 -14.56 -24.08 -0.44
CA LYS A 182 -15.65 -24.54 -1.31
C LYS A 182 -16.19 -23.38 -2.15
N ILE A 183 -16.34 -22.18 -1.56
CA ILE A 183 -16.72 -20.97 -2.31
C ILE A 183 -15.70 -20.74 -3.44
N LEU A 184 -14.41 -20.71 -3.10
CA LEU A 184 -13.34 -20.54 -4.08
C LEU A 184 -13.42 -21.58 -5.21
N LYS A 185 -13.62 -22.84 -4.89
CA LYS A 185 -13.73 -23.92 -5.89
C LYS A 185 -14.87 -23.69 -6.88
N TYR A 186 -16.05 -23.26 -6.43
CA TYR A 186 -17.16 -22.93 -7.33
C TYR A 186 -16.84 -21.76 -8.25
N PHE A 187 -16.19 -20.72 -7.71
CA PHE A 187 -15.78 -19.56 -8.50
C PHE A 187 -14.71 -19.90 -9.55
N LEU A 188 -13.73 -20.73 -9.21
CA LEU A 188 -12.69 -21.19 -10.15
C LEU A 188 -13.29 -22.01 -11.31
N GLN A 189 -14.35 -22.80 -11.07
CA GLN A 189 -15.05 -23.57 -12.10
C GLN A 189 -15.95 -22.71 -12.99
N ALA A 190 -16.30 -21.50 -12.56
CA ALA A 190 -17.16 -20.59 -13.30
C ALA A 190 -16.42 -19.98 -14.51
N ARG A 191 -17.18 -19.54 -15.52
CA ARG A 191 -16.64 -18.98 -16.76
C ARG A 191 -16.66 -17.46 -16.72
N LEU A 192 -15.53 -16.83 -17.00
CA LEU A 192 -15.46 -15.39 -17.25
C LEU A 192 -16.13 -15.06 -18.59
N PRO A 193 -16.66 -13.83 -18.76
CA PRO A 193 -17.20 -13.37 -20.05
C PRO A 193 -16.18 -13.50 -21.19
N GLU A 194 -16.58 -14.17 -22.29
CA GLU A 194 -15.68 -14.49 -23.41
C GLU A 194 -15.03 -13.24 -24.04
N ARG A 195 -15.72 -12.11 -24.03
CA ARG A 195 -15.20 -10.84 -24.55
C ARG A 195 -13.91 -10.36 -23.87
N LEU A 196 -13.62 -10.80 -22.64
CA LEU A 196 -12.39 -10.46 -21.92
C LEU A 196 -11.14 -11.14 -22.50
N ILE A 197 -11.29 -12.26 -23.18
CA ILE A 197 -10.16 -13.05 -23.70
C ILE A 197 -9.33 -12.24 -24.69
N GLU A 198 -9.99 -11.53 -25.62
CA GLU A 198 -9.31 -10.71 -26.60
C GLU A 198 -8.60 -9.51 -25.95
N ASP A 199 -9.25 -8.88 -24.96
CA ASP A 199 -8.67 -7.78 -24.21
C ASP A 199 -7.45 -8.25 -23.40
N PHE A 200 -7.49 -9.44 -22.80
CA PHE A 200 -6.35 -10.00 -22.07
C PHE A 200 -5.19 -10.35 -22.99
N PHE A 201 -5.43 -10.94 -24.16
CA PHE A 201 -4.37 -11.17 -25.13
C PHE A 201 -3.72 -9.86 -25.60
N ALA A 202 -4.50 -8.79 -25.80
CA ALA A 202 -3.93 -7.49 -26.14
C ALA A 202 -3.16 -6.86 -24.96
N LEU A 203 -3.56 -7.16 -23.71
CA LEU A 203 -2.82 -6.74 -22.52
C LEU A 203 -1.46 -7.45 -22.44
N PHE A 204 -1.40 -8.75 -22.74
CA PHE A 204 -0.15 -9.53 -22.69
C PHE A 204 0.88 -9.10 -23.75
N GLU A 205 0.48 -8.40 -24.81
CA GLU A 205 1.42 -7.82 -25.78
C GLU A 205 2.23 -6.65 -25.21
N VAL A 206 1.79 -6.06 -24.09
CA VAL A 206 2.40 -4.85 -23.52
C VAL A 206 2.90 -5.01 -22.09
N VAL A 207 2.61 -6.14 -21.45
CA VAL A 207 3.00 -6.46 -20.08
C VAL A 207 4.13 -7.49 -20.13
N ASP A 208 5.25 -7.15 -19.50
CA ASP A 208 6.45 -7.97 -19.37
C ASP A 208 6.83 -8.24 -17.90
N LYS A 209 5.97 -7.86 -16.97
CA LYS A 209 6.17 -7.96 -15.52
C LYS A 209 5.11 -8.83 -14.86
N PRO A 210 5.39 -9.35 -13.66
CA PRO A 210 4.37 -9.96 -12.82
C PRO A 210 3.18 -9.01 -12.62
N LEU A 211 1.98 -9.58 -12.43
CA LEU A 211 0.76 -8.82 -12.23
C LEU A 211 0.22 -9.01 -10.81
N ALA A 212 -0.21 -7.92 -10.20
CA ALA A 212 -1.02 -7.91 -8.99
C ALA A 212 -2.50 -7.76 -9.38
N ILE A 213 -3.32 -8.69 -8.96
CA ILE A 213 -4.77 -8.71 -9.16
C ILE A 213 -5.40 -8.34 -7.83
N ARG A 214 -5.88 -7.09 -7.75
CA ARG A 214 -6.31 -6.45 -6.51
C ARG A 214 -7.83 -6.20 -6.53
N SER A 215 -8.45 -6.38 -5.37
CA SER A 215 -9.83 -5.93 -5.16
C SER A 215 -9.95 -4.41 -5.30
N SER A 216 -11.10 -3.96 -5.79
CA SER A 216 -11.50 -2.55 -5.79
C SER A 216 -13.01 -2.48 -5.63
N SER A 217 -13.50 -2.72 -4.43
CA SER A 217 -14.92 -2.67 -4.15
C SER A 217 -15.44 -1.23 -4.08
N LEU A 218 -16.75 -1.05 -4.08
CA LEU A 218 -17.36 0.25 -3.92
C LEU A 218 -17.12 0.85 -2.52
N LEU A 219 -16.97 -0.01 -1.51
CA LEU A 219 -16.77 0.36 -0.11
C LEU A 219 -15.29 0.57 0.24
N GLU A 220 -14.36 -0.03 -0.50
CA GLU A 220 -12.93 0.21 -0.30
C GLU A 220 -12.58 1.68 -0.54
N ASP A 221 -11.75 2.24 0.33
CA ASP A 221 -11.36 3.66 0.34
C ASP A 221 -12.56 4.62 0.43
N SER A 222 -13.68 4.16 1.02
CA SER A 222 -14.83 5.01 1.29
C SER A 222 -14.52 6.02 2.39
N HIS A 223 -15.20 7.18 2.36
CA HIS A 223 -14.99 8.26 3.33
C HIS A 223 -15.50 7.94 4.74
N TYR A 224 -16.31 6.90 4.89
CA TYR A 224 -17.03 6.61 6.15
C TYR A 224 -16.58 5.32 6.82
N GLN A 225 -16.24 4.30 6.05
CA GLN A 225 -15.90 2.96 6.55
C GLN A 225 -14.90 2.31 5.58
N PRO A 226 -13.58 2.45 5.77
CA PRO A 226 -12.60 1.83 4.89
C PRO A 226 -12.53 0.31 5.12
N PHE A 227 -12.63 -0.42 4.04
CA PHE A 227 -12.47 -1.86 3.96
C PHE A 227 -11.02 -2.21 3.65
N ALA A 228 -10.10 -1.95 4.58
CA ALA A 228 -8.68 -2.23 4.34
C ALA A 228 -8.32 -3.69 4.68
N GLY A 229 -7.72 -4.41 3.74
CA GLY A 229 -7.22 -5.76 3.95
C GLY A 229 -8.29 -6.83 4.18
N ILE A 230 -9.54 -6.57 3.79
CA ILE A 230 -10.66 -7.52 3.91
C ILE A 230 -10.71 -8.44 2.69
N TYR A 231 -10.50 -7.90 1.49
CA TYR A 231 -10.51 -8.66 0.25
C TYR A 231 -9.11 -9.03 -0.20
N SER A 232 -9.01 -10.15 -0.91
CA SER A 232 -7.73 -10.73 -1.33
C SER A 232 -7.04 -9.94 -2.44
N THR A 233 -5.71 -10.06 -2.46
CA THR A 233 -4.83 -9.57 -3.54
C THR A 233 -3.91 -10.69 -3.99
N TYR A 234 -4.10 -11.18 -5.20
CA TYR A 234 -3.24 -12.23 -5.75
C TYR A 234 -2.16 -11.63 -6.65
N MET A 235 -0.96 -12.19 -6.58
CA MET A 235 0.13 -11.83 -7.49
C MET A 235 0.45 -13.04 -8.37
N ILE A 236 0.57 -12.82 -9.68
CA ILE A 236 0.94 -13.87 -10.64
C ILE A 236 2.25 -13.51 -11.34
N PRO A 237 3.14 -14.49 -11.59
CA PRO A 237 4.34 -14.27 -12.37
C PRO A 237 3.99 -13.97 -13.83
N HIS A 238 4.90 -13.36 -14.55
CA HIS A 238 4.79 -13.29 -16.00
C HIS A 238 5.36 -14.59 -16.62
N VAL A 239 4.64 -15.17 -17.56
CA VAL A 239 5.07 -16.32 -18.35
C VAL A 239 4.86 -16.03 -19.82
N ASP A 240 5.72 -16.58 -20.68
CA ASP A 240 5.72 -16.33 -22.14
C ASP A 240 4.53 -17.01 -22.84
N ASP A 241 4.03 -18.14 -22.29
CA ASP A 241 2.84 -18.81 -22.83
C ASP A 241 1.59 -18.00 -22.49
N ARG A 242 0.98 -17.44 -23.53
CA ARG A 242 -0.21 -16.58 -23.39
C ARG A 242 -1.46 -17.32 -22.90
N TYR A 243 -1.55 -18.61 -23.10
CA TYR A 243 -2.70 -19.41 -22.62
C TYR A 243 -2.53 -19.75 -21.14
N GLU A 244 -1.31 -20.06 -20.73
CA GLU A 244 -0.99 -20.24 -19.32
C GLU A 244 -1.20 -18.92 -18.55
N MET A 245 -0.73 -17.81 -19.11
CA MET A 245 -0.95 -16.48 -18.54
C MET A 245 -2.45 -16.13 -18.44
N LEU A 246 -3.26 -16.50 -19.47
CA LEU A 246 -4.71 -16.32 -19.46
C LEU A 246 -5.39 -17.14 -18.37
N ALA A 247 -4.98 -18.39 -18.19
CA ALA A 247 -5.51 -19.27 -17.15
C ALA A 247 -5.22 -18.70 -15.75
N MET A 248 -3.95 -18.33 -15.47
CA MET A 248 -3.55 -17.74 -14.20
C MET A 248 -4.29 -16.42 -13.92
N LEU A 249 -4.37 -15.50 -14.91
CA LEU A 249 -5.07 -14.24 -14.76
C LEU A 249 -6.57 -14.48 -14.50
N GLY A 250 -7.19 -15.39 -15.23
CA GLY A 250 -8.59 -15.75 -15.06
C GLY A 250 -8.89 -16.31 -13.67
N ASP A 251 -8.04 -17.20 -13.18
CA ASP A 251 -8.18 -17.78 -11.84
C ASP A 251 -7.92 -16.76 -10.73
N ALA A 252 -6.95 -15.85 -10.90
CA ALA A 252 -6.74 -14.76 -9.97
C ALA A 252 -7.95 -13.81 -9.87
N ILE A 253 -8.55 -13.44 -11.01
CA ILE A 253 -9.77 -12.59 -11.03
C ILE A 253 -10.92 -13.28 -10.31
N LYS A 254 -11.18 -14.57 -10.63
CA LYS A 254 -12.23 -15.37 -9.99
C LYS A 254 -11.99 -15.51 -8.48
N SER A 255 -10.73 -15.64 -8.06
CA SER A 255 -10.36 -15.72 -6.64
C SER A 255 -10.60 -14.39 -5.91
N VAL A 256 -10.32 -13.24 -6.55
CA VAL A 256 -10.68 -11.92 -6.00
C VAL A 256 -12.20 -11.79 -5.87
N TYR A 257 -12.96 -12.21 -6.87
CA TYR A 257 -14.43 -12.20 -6.79
C TYR A 257 -14.96 -13.10 -5.66
N ALA A 258 -14.37 -14.29 -5.48
CA ALA A 258 -14.74 -15.19 -4.39
C ALA A 258 -14.51 -14.59 -3.01
N SER A 259 -13.43 -13.78 -2.84
CA SER A 259 -13.05 -13.20 -1.54
C SER A 259 -14.09 -12.23 -0.97
N VAL A 260 -14.99 -11.69 -1.79
CA VAL A 260 -16.14 -10.89 -1.34
C VAL A 260 -17.01 -11.69 -0.36
N PHE A 261 -17.13 -13.00 -0.58
CA PHE A 261 -18.06 -13.88 0.11
C PHE A 261 -17.41 -14.79 1.14
N TYR A 262 -16.15 -14.57 1.49
CA TYR A 262 -15.46 -15.32 2.54
C TYR A 262 -16.00 -14.94 3.93
N ALA A 263 -15.78 -15.83 4.89
CA ALA A 263 -16.27 -15.67 6.26
C ALA A 263 -15.85 -14.33 6.89
N ASP A 264 -14.60 -13.93 6.72
CA ASP A 264 -14.09 -12.65 7.23
C ASP A 264 -14.82 -11.44 6.59
N SER A 265 -15.08 -11.49 5.28
CA SER A 265 -15.81 -10.45 4.54
C SER A 265 -17.27 -10.36 4.99
N LYS A 266 -17.95 -11.50 5.13
CA LYS A 266 -19.33 -11.57 5.65
C LYS A 266 -19.43 -11.03 7.08
N ALA A 267 -18.50 -11.41 7.96
CA ALA A 267 -18.45 -10.92 9.34
C ALA A 267 -18.22 -9.40 9.39
N TYR A 268 -17.34 -8.88 8.53
CA TYR A 268 -17.08 -7.45 8.44
C TYR A 268 -18.31 -6.66 7.96
N MET A 269 -18.99 -7.15 6.91
CA MET A 269 -20.21 -6.55 6.39
C MET A 269 -21.32 -6.49 7.46
N THR A 270 -21.48 -7.58 8.21
CA THR A 270 -22.43 -7.64 9.33
C THR A 270 -22.08 -6.62 10.41
N ALA A 271 -20.79 -6.53 10.79
CA ALA A 271 -20.32 -5.58 11.81
C ALA A 271 -20.49 -4.11 11.40
N THR A 272 -20.50 -3.81 10.10
CA THR A 272 -20.64 -2.45 9.55
C THR A 272 -22.05 -2.12 9.08
N SER A 273 -23.02 -3.01 9.31
CA SER A 273 -24.42 -2.86 8.87
C SER A 273 -24.57 -2.68 7.34
N ASN A 274 -23.63 -3.19 6.56
CA ASN A 274 -23.70 -3.21 5.12
C ASN A 274 -24.33 -4.53 4.61
N VAL A 275 -24.93 -4.47 3.43
CA VAL A 275 -25.61 -5.61 2.83
C VAL A 275 -24.72 -6.25 1.77
N ILE A 276 -24.27 -7.49 2.00
CA ILE A 276 -23.24 -8.16 1.19
C ILE A 276 -23.68 -8.43 -0.26
N ASP A 277 -24.96 -8.63 -0.52
CA ASP A 277 -25.51 -8.86 -1.86
C ASP A 277 -25.56 -7.57 -2.71
N GLN A 278 -25.35 -6.40 -2.10
CA GLN A 278 -25.23 -5.11 -2.77
C GLN A 278 -23.78 -4.71 -3.05
N GLU A 279 -22.80 -5.44 -2.50
CA GLU A 279 -21.40 -5.19 -2.75
C GLU A 279 -21.03 -5.61 -4.18
N LYS A 280 -20.36 -4.69 -4.88
CA LYS A 280 -19.89 -4.89 -6.25
C LYS A 280 -18.40 -4.73 -6.34
N MET A 281 -17.75 -5.69 -6.99
CA MET A 281 -16.30 -5.78 -7.06
C MET A 281 -15.79 -5.39 -8.46
N ALA A 282 -15.02 -4.31 -8.54
CA ALA A 282 -14.10 -4.09 -9.63
C ALA A 282 -12.76 -4.76 -9.32
N VAL A 283 -12.00 -5.15 -10.34
CA VAL A 283 -10.69 -5.78 -10.19
C VAL A 283 -9.62 -4.93 -10.87
N ILE A 284 -8.56 -4.62 -10.14
CA ILE A 284 -7.38 -3.94 -10.65
C ILE A 284 -6.36 -4.98 -11.08
N ILE A 285 -5.98 -4.97 -12.34
CA ILE A 285 -4.83 -5.68 -12.89
C ILE A 285 -3.69 -4.67 -13.00
N GLN A 286 -2.63 -4.84 -12.22
CA GLN A 286 -1.55 -3.87 -12.09
C GLN A 286 -0.17 -4.54 -12.18
N GLU A 287 0.76 -3.96 -12.94
CA GLU A 287 2.14 -4.42 -12.92
C GLU A 287 2.73 -4.35 -11.52
N VAL A 288 3.34 -5.43 -11.05
CA VAL A 288 4.07 -5.44 -9.78
C VAL A 288 5.32 -4.58 -9.92
N VAL A 289 5.49 -3.65 -8.99
CA VAL A 289 6.71 -2.83 -8.92
C VAL A 289 7.86 -3.69 -8.42
N GLY A 290 8.98 -3.71 -9.14
CA GLY A 290 10.15 -4.46 -8.70
C GLY A 290 11.14 -4.77 -9.79
N LYS A 291 12.15 -5.57 -9.40
CA LYS A 291 13.13 -6.21 -10.27
C LYS A 291 13.26 -7.67 -9.89
N GLN A 292 13.64 -8.49 -10.86
CA GLN A 292 13.93 -9.91 -10.61
C GLN A 292 15.35 -10.07 -10.06
N VAL A 293 15.47 -10.84 -8.99
CA VAL A 293 16.73 -11.23 -8.35
C VAL A 293 16.69 -12.75 -8.14
N GLY A 294 17.35 -13.49 -9.00
CA GLY A 294 17.23 -14.94 -9.06
C GLY A 294 15.78 -15.39 -9.35
N ASP A 295 15.22 -16.22 -8.49
CA ASP A 295 13.85 -16.73 -8.62
C ASP A 295 12.79 -15.81 -7.99
N TYR A 296 13.21 -14.65 -7.44
CA TYR A 296 12.35 -13.76 -6.69
C TYR A 296 12.17 -12.41 -7.40
N TYR A 297 10.98 -11.81 -7.24
CA TYR A 297 10.66 -10.49 -7.78
C TYR A 297 10.17 -9.57 -6.66
N PHE A 298 10.80 -8.39 -6.49
CA PHE A 298 10.47 -7.45 -5.43
C PHE A 298 10.95 -6.02 -5.75
N PRO A 299 10.31 -4.98 -5.18
CA PRO A 299 10.80 -3.61 -5.24
C PRO A 299 12.03 -3.43 -4.33
N SER A 300 12.86 -2.43 -4.62
CA SER A 300 13.97 -2.05 -3.74
C SER A 300 13.46 -1.73 -2.33
N PHE A 301 12.35 -1.01 -2.27
CA PHE A 301 11.62 -0.72 -1.03
C PHE A 301 10.14 -0.44 -1.31
N SER A 302 9.33 -0.56 -0.26
CA SER A 302 7.94 -0.11 -0.23
C SER A 302 7.70 0.73 1.02
N GLY A 303 6.66 1.54 1.02
CA GLY A 303 6.35 2.37 2.17
C GLY A 303 4.89 2.75 2.27
N VAL A 304 4.52 3.16 3.49
CA VAL A 304 3.23 3.76 3.84
C VAL A 304 3.50 5.11 4.47
N GLY A 305 2.89 6.17 3.94
CA GLY A 305 3.03 7.53 4.48
C GLY A 305 1.68 8.06 4.94
N ARG A 306 1.68 8.88 6.01
CA ARG A 306 0.52 9.59 6.52
C ARG A 306 0.83 11.06 6.64
N SER A 307 -0.10 11.91 6.21
CA SER A 307 0.04 13.35 6.36
C SER A 307 -0.22 13.85 7.78
N LEU A 308 -0.68 12.97 8.68
CA LEU A 308 -0.86 13.24 10.10
C LEU A 308 -0.06 12.21 10.91
N ASN A 309 0.90 12.70 11.69
CA ASN A 309 1.72 11.90 12.60
C ASN A 309 1.06 11.89 13.98
N TYR A 310 0.50 10.76 14.37
CA TYR A 310 -0.13 10.61 15.68
C TYR A 310 0.87 10.42 16.84
N TYR A 311 2.14 10.15 16.53
CA TYR A 311 3.20 9.92 17.52
C TYR A 311 4.45 10.73 17.14
N PRO A 312 4.40 12.06 17.24
CA PRO A 312 5.56 12.90 16.95
C PRO A 312 6.70 12.62 17.94
N ILE A 313 7.93 12.63 17.46
CA ILE A 313 9.14 12.35 18.24
C ILE A 313 9.99 13.63 18.28
N ASN A 314 10.50 13.98 19.46
CA ASN A 314 11.34 15.18 19.67
C ASN A 314 10.65 16.47 19.20
N ASP A 315 11.21 17.12 18.17
CA ASP A 315 10.73 18.40 17.62
C ASP A 315 9.68 18.25 16.52
N GLU A 316 9.25 17.01 16.22
CA GLU A 316 8.20 16.76 15.23
C GLU A 316 6.86 17.28 15.72
N ILE A 317 6.04 17.76 14.80
CA ILE A 317 4.62 18.07 15.05
C ILE A 317 3.71 17.13 14.23
N PRO A 318 2.44 16.93 14.64
CA PRO A 318 1.52 16.04 13.92
C PRO A 318 1.43 16.28 12.41
N GLU A 319 1.51 17.54 11.99
CA GLU A 319 1.40 17.98 10.60
C GLU A 319 2.66 17.71 9.75
N ASP A 320 3.76 17.30 10.36
CA ASP A 320 4.99 16.91 9.63
C ASP A 320 4.81 15.57 8.90
N GLY A 321 3.79 14.84 9.27
CA GLY A 321 3.53 13.52 8.73
C GLY A 321 4.50 12.46 9.24
N VAL A 322 4.24 11.22 8.86
CA VAL A 322 5.07 10.05 9.20
C VAL A 322 5.10 9.08 8.03
N THR A 323 6.21 8.39 7.87
CA THR A 323 6.41 7.39 6.83
C THR A 323 7.08 6.15 7.42
N GLU A 324 6.55 5.00 7.06
CA GLU A 324 7.18 3.71 7.29
C GLU A 324 7.72 3.17 5.98
N VAL A 325 8.95 2.67 5.99
CA VAL A 325 9.63 2.12 4.82
C VAL A 325 10.28 0.78 5.16
N ALA A 326 10.20 -0.15 4.23
CA ALA A 326 10.81 -1.47 4.34
C ALA A 326 11.32 -1.96 2.99
N VAL A 327 12.31 -2.84 3.01
CA VAL A 327 12.78 -3.56 1.84
C VAL A 327 11.71 -4.56 1.38
N GLY A 328 11.51 -4.70 0.07
CA GLY A 328 10.63 -5.69 -0.53
C GLY A 328 9.17 -5.24 -0.66
N LEU A 329 8.26 -6.20 -0.78
CA LEU A 329 6.83 -5.96 -1.01
C LEU A 329 6.16 -5.27 0.18
N GLY A 330 5.31 -4.28 -0.09
CA GLY A 330 4.60 -3.48 0.92
C GLY A 330 3.68 -4.29 1.84
N LYS A 331 3.24 -5.48 1.42
CA LYS A 331 2.51 -6.44 2.26
C LYS A 331 3.24 -6.71 3.58
N TYR A 332 4.57 -6.66 3.60
CA TYR A 332 5.36 -6.84 4.83
C TYR A 332 5.06 -5.77 5.89
N ILE A 333 4.88 -4.51 5.48
CA ILE A 333 4.55 -3.39 6.38
C ILE A 333 3.10 -3.54 6.88
N VAL A 334 2.16 -3.76 5.96
CA VAL A 334 0.72 -3.82 6.31
C VAL A 334 0.36 -5.06 7.14
N ASP A 335 1.16 -6.13 7.05
CA ASP A 335 1.05 -7.32 7.91
C ASP A 335 1.75 -7.13 9.27
N GLY A 336 2.28 -5.93 9.57
CA GLY A 336 2.89 -5.58 10.86
C GLY A 336 4.35 -5.98 11.00
N GLY A 337 5.07 -6.22 9.90
CA GLY A 337 6.52 -6.46 9.92
C GLY A 337 7.31 -5.25 10.43
N LEU A 338 8.57 -5.47 10.84
CA LEU A 338 9.46 -4.39 11.26
C LEU A 338 9.79 -3.47 10.06
N SER A 339 9.39 -2.22 10.14
CA SER A 339 9.65 -1.16 9.17
C SER A 339 10.47 -0.05 9.81
N LEU A 340 11.17 0.74 9.02
CA LEU A 340 11.87 1.92 9.52
C LEU A 340 10.92 3.11 9.44
N ARG A 341 10.78 3.84 10.56
CA ARG A 341 9.89 5.00 10.69
C ARG A 341 10.68 6.30 10.63
N PHE A 342 10.22 7.25 9.82
CA PHE A 342 10.76 8.61 9.76
C PHE A 342 9.67 9.63 9.44
N SER A 343 9.87 10.90 9.85
CA SER A 343 9.09 12.01 9.34
C SER A 343 9.71 12.55 8.04
N PRO A 344 8.95 12.79 6.96
CA PRO A 344 9.52 13.32 5.72
C PRO A 344 10.26 14.66 5.88
N ARG A 345 9.83 15.51 6.82
CA ARG A 345 10.48 16.79 7.13
C ARG A 345 11.73 16.65 7.99
N HIS A 346 11.86 15.53 8.72
CA HIS A 346 12.97 15.24 9.64
C HIS A 346 13.61 13.89 9.31
N ALA A 347 13.83 13.59 8.04
CA ALA A 347 14.23 12.28 7.56
C ALA A 347 15.60 11.79 8.06
N ASP A 348 16.44 12.68 8.52
CA ASP A 348 17.73 12.41 9.16
C ASP A 348 17.61 11.95 10.62
N LYS A 349 16.44 12.16 11.26
CA LYS A 349 16.20 11.82 12.67
C LYS A 349 15.39 10.52 12.77
N VAL A 350 16.05 9.38 12.66
CA VAL A 350 15.42 8.06 12.74
C VAL A 350 15.67 7.44 14.10
N LEU A 351 14.63 7.21 14.90
CA LEU A 351 14.74 6.68 16.27
C LEU A 351 15.42 5.30 16.28
N GLN A 352 15.01 4.38 15.42
CA GLN A 352 15.51 3.00 15.37
C GLN A 352 17.01 2.91 15.05
N THR A 353 17.61 3.96 14.50
CA THR A 353 19.06 4.01 14.19
C THR A 353 19.81 5.01 15.05
N SER A 354 19.17 5.59 16.08
CA SER A 354 19.76 6.60 16.96
C SER A 354 20.84 6.03 17.89
N THR A 355 20.77 4.74 18.22
CA THR A 355 21.79 3.99 18.97
C THR A 355 22.10 2.67 18.30
N LEU A 356 23.28 2.11 18.58
CA LEU A 356 23.71 0.83 18.04
C LEU A 356 22.75 -0.30 18.45
N ASP A 357 22.34 -0.33 19.71
CA ASP A 357 21.44 -1.38 20.23
C ASP A 357 20.08 -1.36 19.55
N LEU A 358 19.49 -0.19 19.36
CA LEU A 358 18.23 -0.02 18.62
C LEU A 358 18.40 -0.48 17.17
N ALA A 359 19.46 -0.06 16.50
CA ALA A 359 19.70 -0.42 15.10
C ALA A 359 19.86 -1.94 14.91
N LEU A 360 20.48 -2.64 15.86
CA LEU A 360 20.66 -4.08 15.79
C LEU A 360 19.42 -4.89 16.19
N ARG A 361 18.53 -4.32 17.00
CA ARG A 361 17.32 -4.97 17.53
C ARG A 361 16.07 -4.64 16.72
N ASP A 362 15.84 -3.35 16.40
CA ASP A 362 14.56 -2.83 15.95
C ASP A 362 14.53 -2.52 14.44
N THR A 363 15.47 -3.06 13.66
CA THR A 363 15.48 -2.94 12.21
C THR A 363 15.07 -4.22 11.50
N GLN A 364 14.62 -4.09 10.27
CA GLN A 364 14.12 -5.18 9.44
C GLN A 364 15.20 -6.27 9.23
N THR A 365 14.82 -7.53 9.46
CA THR A 365 15.70 -8.71 9.24
C THR A 365 15.19 -9.62 8.13
N LYS A 366 13.91 -9.54 7.78
CA LYS A 366 13.23 -10.34 6.76
C LYS A 366 12.36 -9.42 5.90
N PHE A 367 12.02 -9.84 4.69
CA PHE A 367 11.11 -9.12 3.79
C PHE A 367 10.32 -10.10 2.92
N TYR A 368 9.28 -9.59 2.26
CA TYR A 368 8.47 -10.36 1.32
C TYR A 368 8.90 -10.11 -0.12
N ALA A 369 8.96 -11.19 -0.89
CA ALA A 369 9.20 -11.19 -2.33
C ALA A 369 8.23 -12.17 -3.02
N LEU A 370 7.88 -11.91 -4.27
CA LEU A 370 7.14 -12.85 -5.10
C LEU A 370 8.08 -13.98 -5.54
N ASP A 371 7.70 -15.22 -5.26
CA ASP A 371 8.39 -16.42 -5.75
C ASP A 371 7.87 -16.75 -7.16
N MET A 372 8.70 -16.50 -8.17
CA MET A 372 8.32 -16.63 -9.57
C MET A 372 8.05 -18.08 -9.98
N LYS A 373 8.81 -19.05 -9.43
CA LYS A 373 8.61 -20.48 -9.71
C LYS A 373 7.33 -21.00 -9.06
N ARG A 374 7.19 -20.75 -7.76
CA ARG A 374 6.03 -21.22 -7.01
C ARG A 374 4.73 -20.62 -7.51
N GLY A 375 4.78 -19.39 -8.03
CA GLY A 375 3.62 -18.71 -8.60
C GLY A 375 3.08 -19.40 -9.86
N VAL A 376 3.93 -20.14 -10.61
CA VAL A 376 3.50 -20.94 -11.79
C VAL A 376 2.98 -22.31 -11.39
N GLU A 377 3.61 -22.97 -10.41
CA GLU A 377 3.37 -24.36 -10.05
C GLU A 377 2.20 -24.57 -9.07
N ALA A 378 1.79 -23.54 -8.33
CA ALA A 378 0.84 -23.67 -7.24
C ALA A 378 -0.59 -23.32 -7.66
N ASP A 379 -1.57 -24.15 -7.21
CA ASP A 379 -2.98 -23.84 -7.32
C ASP A 379 -3.38 -22.62 -6.45
N PHE A 380 -4.38 -21.86 -6.91
CA PHE A 380 -4.96 -20.75 -6.16
C PHE A 380 -5.61 -21.22 -4.87
N LYS A 381 -5.40 -20.47 -3.79
CA LYS A 381 -5.87 -20.76 -2.43
C LYS A 381 -6.63 -19.57 -1.87
N VAL A 382 -7.38 -19.81 -0.79
CA VAL A 382 -8.00 -18.74 0.01
C VAL A 382 -6.91 -17.80 0.58
N ASP A 383 -5.77 -18.34 1.02
CA ASP A 383 -4.58 -17.58 1.37
C ASP A 383 -3.95 -16.97 0.10
N ASP A 384 -4.08 -15.66 -0.05
CA ASP A 384 -3.55 -14.89 -1.18
C ASP A 384 -2.01 -14.73 -1.17
N GLY A 385 -1.37 -15.10 -0.06
CA GLY A 385 0.08 -15.10 0.10
C GLY A 385 0.77 -16.41 -0.30
N PHE A 386 0.07 -17.36 -0.91
CA PHE A 386 0.58 -18.71 -1.19
C PHE A 386 1.88 -18.76 -1.99
N ASN A 387 2.18 -17.76 -2.81
CA ASN A 387 3.38 -17.62 -3.63
C ASN A 387 4.31 -16.47 -3.17
N ILE A 388 4.09 -15.94 -1.97
CA ILE A 388 4.96 -14.93 -1.38
C ILE A 388 5.99 -15.63 -0.48
N ALA A 389 7.28 -15.39 -0.78
CA ALA A 389 8.39 -15.89 0.01
C ALA A 389 8.82 -14.87 1.07
N LYS A 390 9.12 -15.33 2.29
CA LYS A 390 9.72 -14.53 3.36
C LYS A 390 11.25 -14.75 3.36
N LEU A 391 11.99 -13.81 2.81
CA LEU A 391 13.44 -13.88 2.64
C LEU A 391 14.18 -13.17 3.77
N ARG A 392 15.42 -13.59 4.07
CA ARG A 392 16.29 -12.92 5.02
C ARG A 392 17.13 -11.85 4.30
N ILE A 393 17.26 -10.67 4.92
CA ILE A 393 18.08 -9.56 4.40
C ILE A 393 19.53 -10.02 4.13
N GLN A 394 20.11 -10.83 5.05
CA GLN A 394 21.51 -11.29 4.95
C GLN A 394 21.77 -12.09 3.66
N ASP A 395 20.81 -12.92 3.25
CA ASP A 395 20.97 -13.80 2.09
C ASP A 395 20.94 -13.01 0.77
N VAL A 396 20.06 -12.02 0.70
CA VAL A 396 19.86 -11.21 -0.53
C VAL A 396 20.83 -10.04 -0.63
N ALA A 397 21.30 -9.49 0.49
CA ALA A 397 22.24 -8.37 0.47
C ALA A 397 23.57 -8.69 -0.27
N GLN A 398 23.98 -9.98 -0.31
CA GLN A 398 25.16 -10.41 -1.04
C GLN A 398 25.05 -10.24 -2.57
N THR A 399 23.85 -10.12 -3.12
CA THR A 399 23.62 -9.90 -4.55
C THR A 399 23.83 -8.44 -4.98
N GLY A 400 24.00 -7.50 -4.03
CA GLY A 400 24.05 -6.07 -4.27
C GLY A 400 22.69 -5.41 -4.52
N ALA A 401 21.60 -6.19 -4.58
CA ALA A 401 20.25 -5.66 -4.84
C ALA A 401 19.75 -4.69 -3.75
N LEU A 402 20.29 -4.78 -2.53
CA LEU A 402 19.90 -3.97 -1.37
C LEU A 402 20.88 -2.82 -1.06
N ARG A 403 21.77 -2.48 -1.99
CA ARG A 403 22.92 -1.59 -1.80
C ARG A 403 22.63 -0.29 -1.04
N TYR A 404 21.56 0.41 -1.37
CA TYR A 404 21.26 1.71 -0.78
C TYR A 404 20.35 1.64 0.44
N MET A 405 19.79 0.48 0.77
CA MET A 405 18.88 0.28 1.89
C MET A 405 19.59 -0.26 3.14
N VAL A 406 20.76 -0.87 2.97
CA VAL A 406 21.49 -1.53 4.06
C VAL A 406 22.79 -0.81 4.39
N SER A 407 23.18 -0.92 5.66
CA SER A 407 24.51 -0.61 6.22
C SER A 407 25.15 -1.89 6.75
N THR A 408 26.45 -1.88 7.00
CA THR A 408 27.19 -3.02 7.54
C THR A 408 27.63 -2.75 8.98
N TYR A 409 27.20 -3.59 9.91
CA TYR A 409 27.72 -3.59 11.27
C TYR A 409 29.05 -4.37 11.31
N ASP A 410 30.13 -3.64 11.62
CA ASP A 410 31.44 -4.18 11.81
C ASP A 410 31.61 -4.67 13.25
N PHE A 411 31.79 -6.00 13.42
CA PHE A 411 31.92 -6.62 14.76
C PHE A 411 33.23 -6.25 15.46
N ARG A 412 34.29 -5.90 14.73
CA ARG A 412 35.62 -5.56 15.29
C ARG A 412 35.60 -4.15 15.86
N ASP A 413 35.11 -3.20 15.08
CA ASP A 413 35.07 -1.79 15.46
C ASP A 413 33.80 -1.43 16.24
N GLN A 414 32.79 -2.31 16.28
CA GLN A 414 31.48 -2.10 16.91
C GLN A 414 30.77 -0.85 16.39
N VAL A 415 30.85 -0.61 15.06
CA VAL A 415 30.22 0.53 14.39
C VAL A 415 29.40 0.06 13.20
N ILE A 416 28.39 0.86 12.85
CA ILE A 416 27.64 0.70 11.62
C ILE A 416 28.25 1.63 10.56
N ARG A 417 28.58 1.07 9.39
CA ARG A 417 29.08 1.78 8.21
C ARG A 417 28.05 1.79 7.13
N ASP A 418 27.76 2.95 6.54
CA ASP A 418 26.71 3.13 5.52
C ASP A 418 27.18 2.61 4.16
N SER A 419 27.60 1.36 4.13
CA SER A 419 27.98 0.65 2.91
C SER A 419 27.50 -0.81 3.01
N ASP A 420 27.27 -1.42 1.85
CA ASP A 420 26.92 -2.84 1.71
C ASP A 420 28.15 -3.75 1.55
N PHE A 421 29.35 -3.19 1.64
CA PHE A 421 30.63 -3.90 1.50
C PHE A 421 31.25 -4.27 2.85
N GLY A 422 32.14 -5.27 2.81
CA GLY A 422 32.89 -5.74 3.98
C GLY A 422 32.27 -6.91 4.69
N GLU A 423 33.02 -7.47 5.65
CA GLU A 423 32.56 -8.51 6.55
C GLU A 423 31.71 -7.90 7.65
N GLY A 424 30.57 -8.50 7.97
CA GLY A 424 29.71 -8.02 9.05
C GLY A 424 28.23 -8.32 8.83
N ARG A 425 27.41 -7.95 9.81
CA ARG A 425 25.95 -8.10 9.74
C ARG A 425 25.34 -6.94 8.94
N ARG A 426 24.47 -7.26 7.98
CA ARG A 426 23.70 -6.24 7.27
C ARG A 426 22.53 -5.77 8.14
N VAL A 427 22.39 -4.45 8.22
CA VAL A 427 21.37 -3.74 9.00
C VAL A 427 20.60 -2.82 8.05
N VAL A 428 19.28 -2.89 8.06
CA VAL A 428 18.44 -2.04 7.21
C VAL A 428 18.29 -0.67 7.87
N THR A 429 19.05 0.31 7.38
CA THR A 429 19.08 1.67 7.96
C THR A 429 18.50 2.74 7.05
N PHE A 430 18.42 2.48 5.75
CA PHE A 430 18.11 3.49 4.73
C PHE A 430 19.00 4.76 4.83
N ALA A 431 20.14 4.71 5.53
CA ALA A 431 21.00 5.87 5.75
C ALA A 431 21.46 6.53 4.44
N ASN A 432 21.81 5.73 3.43
CA ASN A 432 22.18 6.26 2.11
C ASN A 432 21.07 7.10 1.46
N ILE A 433 19.82 6.75 1.69
CA ILE A 433 18.64 7.44 1.13
C ILE A 433 18.26 8.63 2.02
N LEU A 434 18.11 8.42 3.33
CA LEU A 434 17.56 9.43 4.24
C LEU A 434 18.59 10.47 4.70
N GLN A 435 19.83 10.04 5.01
CA GLN A 435 20.89 10.93 5.50
C GLN A 435 21.78 11.44 4.35
N HIS A 436 22.24 10.51 3.48
CA HIS A 436 23.14 10.86 2.36
C HIS A 436 22.40 11.28 1.09
N LYS A 437 21.05 11.28 1.09
CA LYS A 437 20.18 11.76 0.00
C LYS A 437 20.54 11.22 -1.38
N VAL A 438 20.96 9.94 -1.46
CA VAL A 438 21.26 9.28 -2.73
C VAL A 438 20.04 9.23 -3.65
N PHE A 439 18.86 9.14 -3.07
CA PHE A 439 17.57 9.22 -3.74
C PHE A 439 16.65 10.17 -2.95
N PRO A 440 15.90 11.09 -3.59
CA PRO A 440 15.12 12.12 -2.90
C PRO A 440 13.77 11.57 -2.37
N LEU A 441 13.82 10.49 -1.56
CA LEU A 441 12.63 9.81 -1.06
C LEU A 441 11.79 10.72 -0.16
N ALA A 442 12.45 11.39 0.79
CA ALA A 442 11.76 12.22 1.78
C ALA A 442 11.01 13.38 1.12
N GLU A 443 11.69 14.08 0.19
CA GLU A 443 11.12 15.22 -0.54
C GLU A 443 9.93 14.80 -1.41
N ILE A 444 10.04 13.62 -2.09
CA ILE A 444 8.95 13.13 -2.93
C ILE A 444 7.76 12.69 -2.06
N VAL A 445 8.00 12.01 -0.94
CA VAL A 445 6.94 11.58 -0.02
C VAL A 445 6.27 12.80 0.62
N GLU A 446 7.01 13.82 1.04
CA GLU A 446 6.44 15.08 1.54
C GLU A 446 5.54 15.73 0.48
N PHE A 447 5.99 15.79 -0.77
CA PHE A 447 5.17 16.27 -1.89
C PHE A 447 3.90 15.45 -2.06
N MET A 448 3.98 14.11 -2.05
CA MET A 448 2.83 13.21 -2.23
C MET A 448 1.80 13.40 -1.10
N LEU A 449 2.24 13.51 0.15
CA LEU A 449 1.39 13.74 1.31
C LEU A 449 0.73 15.11 1.27
N THR A 450 1.51 16.16 1.01
CA THR A 450 1.01 17.55 0.95
C THR A 450 -0.01 17.70 -0.18
N LYS A 451 0.33 17.29 -1.41
CA LYS A 451 -0.59 17.39 -2.56
C LYS A 451 -1.79 16.46 -2.43
N GLY A 452 -1.60 15.26 -1.92
CA GLY A 452 -2.69 14.34 -1.62
C GLY A 452 -3.69 14.96 -0.64
N GLN A 453 -3.23 15.56 0.44
CA GLN A 453 -4.06 16.23 1.44
C GLN A 453 -4.76 17.48 0.87
N GLU A 454 -4.04 18.32 0.12
CA GLU A 454 -4.60 19.52 -0.51
C GLU A 454 -5.76 19.17 -1.48
N GLU A 455 -5.54 18.21 -2.37
CA GLU A 455 -6.53 17.82 -3.38
C GLU A 455 -7.69 16.99 -2.79
N MET A 456 -7.47 16.22 -1.70
CA MET A 456 -8.54 15.52 -0.98
C MET A 456 -9.28 16.37 0.04
N GLY A 457 -8.71 17.51 0.46
CA GLY A 457 -9.28 18.42 1.46
C GLY A 457 -9.29 17.86 2.89
N ARG A 458 -8.51 16.81 3.18
CA ARG A 458 -8.36 16.16 4.49
C ARG A 458 -7.07 15.37 4.58
N PRO A 459 -6.61 15.01 5.81
CA PRO A 459 -5.45 14.14 5.98
C PRO A 459 -5.54 12.86 5.16
N VAL A 460 -4.40 12.41 4.62
CA VAL A 460 -4.33 11.25 3.73
C VAL A 460 -3.29 10.23 4.21
N GLU A 461 -3.55 8.99 3.85
CA GLU A 461 -2.57 7.91 3.85
C GLU A 461 -2.25 7.52 2.41
N ILE A 462 -0.99 7.25 2.15
CA ILE A 462 -0.48 6.83 0.83
C ILE A 462 0.32 5.54 0.93
N GLU A 463 0.25 4.73 -0.11
CA GLU A 463 1.14 3.59 -0.31
C GLU A 463 2.02 3.84 -1.53
N PHE A 464 3.29 3.44 -1.44
CA PHE A 464 4.25 3.60 -2.54
C PHE A 464 5.26 2.47 -2.58
N ALA A 465 5.93 2.30 -3.73
CA ALA A 465 7.06 1.42 -3.90
C ALA A 465 8.11 2.04 -4.80
N GLY A 466 9.39 1.77 -4.52
CA GLY A 466 10.51 2.31 -5.27
C GLY A 466 11.37 1.23 -5.91
N VAL A 467 11.89 1.52 -7.09
CA VAL A 467 12.91 0.72 -7.77
C VAL A 467 14.11 1.60 -8.02
N LEU A 468 15.22 1.31 -7.34
CA LEU A 468 16.46 2.03 -7.53
C LEU A 468 17.33 1.36 -8.59
N ASP A 469 18.06 2.18 -9.32
CA ASP A 469 19.13 1.70 -10.18
C ASP A 469 20.41 1.60 -9.33
N VAL A 470 20.87 0.37 -9.08
CA VAL A 470 22.07 0.13 -8.25
C VAL A 470 23.35 0.54 -8.97
N ASP A 471 23.35 0.60 -10.31
CA ASP A 471 24.50 0.95 -11.14
C ASP A 471 24.57 2.45 -11.42
N ALA A 472 23.46 3.17 -11.31
CA ALA A 472 23.37 4.61 -11.52
C ALA A 472 22.86 5.34 -10.26
N ARG A 473 23.80 5.84 -9.45
CA ARG A 473 23.51 6.55 -8.22
C ARG A 473 22.47 7.67 -8.42
N GLY A 474 21.43 7.66 -7.60
CA GLY A 474 20.37 8.67 -7.61
C GLY A 474 19.29 8.46 -8.65
N LYS A 475 19.39 7.42 -9.48
CA LYS A 475 18.39 7.10 -10.50
C LYS A 475 17.41 6.03 -10.01
N GLY A 476 16.17 6.14 -10.47
CA GLY A 476 15.14 5.18 -10.12
C GLY A 476 13.74 5.66 -10.41
N SER A 477 12.76 4.86 -10.00
CA SER A 477 11.34 5.20 -10.11
C SER A 477 10.64 5.01 -8.79
N LEU A 478 9.81 5.97 -8.41
CA LEU A 478 8.89 5.87 -7.31
C LEU A 478 7.46 5.73 -7.87
N TYR A 479 6.76 4.72 -7.40
CA TYR A 479 5.41 4.42 -7.84
C TYR A 479 4.43 4.72 -6.71
N TRP A 480 3.46 5.59 -6.97
CA TRP A 480 2.37 5.87 -6.05
C TRP A 480 1.27 4.82 -6.27
N LEU A 481 1.04 3.96 -5.27
CA LEU A 481 0.20 2.77 -5.40
C LEU A 481 -1.23 2.96 -4.92
N GLN A 482 -1.42 3.81 -3.91
CA GLN A 482 -2.73 4.06 -3.31
C GLN A 482 -2.74 5.39 -2.58
N ILE A 483 -3.92 6.02 -2.52
CA ILE A 483 -4.23 7.15 -1.64
C ILE A 483 -5.61 6.95 -1.05
N ARG A 484 -5.75 7.26 0.23
CA ARG A 484 -7.04 7.25 0.92
C ARG A 484 -7.10 8.35 1.98
N PRO A 485 -8.31 8.86 2.28
CA PRO A 485 -8.47 9.82 3.36
C PRO A 485 -8.34 9.14 4.72
N ILE A 486 -7.77 9.87 5.69
CA ILE A 486 -7.83 9.52 7.11
C ILE A 486 -9.12 10.12 7.66
N VAL A 487 -9.93 9.30 8.35
CA VAL A 487 -11.20 9.73 8.94
C VAL A 487 -10.95 10.29 10.34
N GLU A 488 -11.22 11.57 10.54
CA GLU A 488 -11.22 12.21 11.86
C GLU A 488 -12.66 12.40 12.38
N ARG A 489 -12.93 12.00 13.61
CA ARG A 489 -14.19 12.35 14.30
C ARG A 489 -14.06 13.72 14.97
N LYS A 490 -15.13 14.53 14.89
CA LYS A 490 -15.23 15.87 15.52
C LYS A 490 -16.12 15.81 16.76
N ASP A 491 -15.94 14.80 17.60
CA ASP A 491 -16.75 14.69 18.83
C ASP A 491 -16.18 15.63 19.92
N ILE A 492 -17.04 16.07 20.84
CA ILE A 492 -16.63 16.94 21.95
C ILE A 492 -15.90 16.10 23.00
N VAL A 493 -14.71 16.52 23.38
CA VAL A 493 -13.91 15.90 24.43
C VAL A 493 -14.14 16.63 25.76
N ASP A 494 -14.45 15.90 26.80
CA ASP A 494 -14.46 16.45 28.15
C ASP A 494 -13.02 16.54 28.69
N GLU A 495 -12.41 17.71 28.54
CA GLU A 495 -11.01 17.94 28.98
C GLU A 495 -10.83 17.80 30.51
N SER A 496 -11.89 17.88 31.31
CA SER A 496 -11.80 17.69 32.77
C SER A 496 -11.39 16.28 33.15
N ILE A 497 -11.79 15.28 32.36
CA ILE A 497 -11.47 13.86 32.56
C ILE A 497 -9.97 13.60 32.29
N LEU A 498 -9.38 14.27 31.29
CA LEU A 498 -7.99 14.10 30.93
C LEU A 498 -7.01 14.59 32.01
N GLY A 499 -7.44 15.56 32.83
CA GLY A 499 -6.66 16.15 33.91
C GLY A 499 -6.81 15.49 35.29
N LEU A 500 -7.49 14.34 35.38
CA LEU A 500 -7.68 13.66 36.64
C LEU A 500 -6.38 13.18 37.29
N PRO A 501 -6.24 13.18 38.64
CA PRO A 501 -5.08 12.64 39.32
C PRO A 501 -4.94 11.13 39.11
N ASP A 502 -3.70 10.64 39.09
CA ASP A 502 -3.34 9.26 38.71
C ASP A 502 -4.02 8.20 39.55
N GLU A 503 -4.33 8.48 40.81
CA GLU A 503 -5.04 7.58 41.76
C GLU A 503 -6.43 7.22 41.26
N LYS A 504 -7.09 8.13 40.50
CA LYS A 504 -8.44 7.93 39.95
C LYS A 504 -8.42 7.32 38.55
N VAL A 505 -7.23 7.05 38.00
CA VAL A 505 -7.06 6.62 36.62
C VAL A 505 -6.75 5.13 36.58
N LEU A 506 -7.50 4.38 35.75
CA LEU A 506 -7.24 2.98 35.42
C LEU A 506 -6.17 2.88 34.30
N LEU A 507 -6.39 3.65 33.25
CA LEU A 507 -5.48 3.74 32.10
C LEU A 507 -5.25 5.20 31.73
N ARG A 508 -4.00 5.58 31.51
CA ARG A 508 -3.62 6.86 30.90
C ARG A 508 -2.66 6.60 29.76
N SER A 509 -2.91 7.20 28.61
CA SER A 509 -1.99 7.18 27.48
C SER A 509 -1.64 8.60 27.08
N ASN A 510 -0.35 8.83 26.79
CA ASN A 510 0.17 10.06 26.19
C ASN A 510 0.27 9.97 24.67
N THR A 511 -0.13 8.84 24.10
CA THR A 511 -0.10 8.51 22.69
C THR A 511 -1.43 7.87 22.26
N ALA A 512 -2.54 8.49 22.68
CA ALA A 512 -3.89 8.02 22.41
C ALA A 512 -4.37 8.43 21.03
N LEU A 513 -5.11 7.56 20.35
CA LEU A 513 -5.82 7.80 19.11
C LEU A 513 -7.32 7.65 19.27
N GLY A 514 -8.04 8.39 18.49
CA GLY A 514 -9.48 8.58 18.59
C GLY A 514 -9.78 9.96 19.13
N HIS A 515 -11.06 10.33 19.17
CA HIS A 515 -11.49 11.63 19.67
C HIS A 515 -12.92 11.53 20.19
N GLY A 516 -13.18 12.05 21.38
CA GLY A 516 -14.49 12.02 22.01
C GLY A 516 -14.54 11.21 23.30
N ASN A 517 -15.74 11.00 23.81
CA ASN A 517 -16.00 10.19 25.00
C ASN A 517 -16.63 8.85 24.59
N ILE A 518 -16.31 7.79 25.36
CA ILE A 518 -16.93 6.47 25.24
C ILE A 518 -17.58 6.16 26.59
N ASP A 519 -18.91 6.06 26.62
CA ASP A 519 -19.70 6.01 27.86
C ASP A 519 -20.50 4.70 28.00
N ASN A 520 -20.42 3.77 27.05
CA ASN A 520 -21.27 2.59 26.98
C ASN A 520 -20.51 1.27 27.14
N VAL A 521 -19.38 1.29 27.84
CA VAL A 521 -18.53 0.13 28.08
C VAL A 521 -18.33 -0.10 29.55
N ASP A 522 -18.72 -1.26 30.03
CA ASP A 522 -18.63 -1.66 31.46
C ASP A 522 -17.65 -2.81 31.71
N THR A 523 -17.02 -3.32 30.65
CA THR A 523 -16.22 -4.55 30.71
C THR A 523 -14.81 -4.33 30.20
N VAL A 524 -13.84 -4.87 30.93
CA VAL A 524 -12.42 -4.92 30.55
C VAL A 524 -12.02 -6.37 30.31
N VAL A 525 -11.49 -6.64 29.13
CA VAL A 525 -10.88 -7.92 28.73
C VAL A 525 -9.38 -7.69 28.63
N TYR A 526 -8.58 -8.40 29.42
CA TYR A 526 -7.14 -8.20 29.37
C TYR A 526 -6.35 -9.50 29.40
N VAL A 527 -5.21 -9.46 28.71
CA VAL A 527 -4.22 -10.53 28.74
C VAL A 527 -3.44 -10.43 30.06
N ARG A 528 -3.36 -11.51 30.78
CA ARG A 528 -2.71 -11.57 32.11
C ARG A 528 -1.18 -11.40 31.92
N PRO A 529 -0.58 -10.31 32.42
CA PRO A 529 0.84 -10.05 32.22
C PRO A 529 1.78 -11.11 32.84
N GLU A 530 1.37 -11.67 33.97
CA GLU A 530 2.13 -12.66 34.72
C GLU A 530 2.31 -13.99 34.00
N ASN A 531 1.36 -14.36 33.13
CA ASN A 531 1.35 -15.62 32.37
C ASN A 531 1.69 -15.42 30.89
N PHE A 532 2.03 -14.19 30.49
CA PHE A 532 2.27 -13.87 29.08
C PHE A 532 3.59 -14.43 28.57
N SER A 533 3.52 -15.10 27.42
CA SER A 533 4.66 -15.44 26.57
C SER A 533 4.26 -15.27 25.11
N SER A 534 5.12 -14.66 24.29
CA SER A 534 4.86 -14.48 22.85
C SER A 534 4.63 -15.79 22.09
N SER A 535 5.14 -16.92 22.61
CA SER A 535 4.85 -18.24 22.05
C SER A 535 3.36 -18.64 22.14
N ASN A 536 2.60 -18.01 23.04
CA ASN A 536 1.18 -18.29 23.27
C ASN A 536 0.26 -17.34 22.49
N ASN A 537 0.79 -16.36 21.75
CA ASN A 537 -0.01 -15.33 21.06
C ASN A 537 -1.08 -15.91 20.13
N SER A 538 -0.82 -17.04 19.47
CA SER A 538 -1.82 -17.71 18.62
C SER A 538 -2.96 -18.36 19.44
N LEU A 539 -2.69 -18.82 20.66
CA LEU A 539 -3.70 -19.38 21.56
C LEU A 539 -4.55 -18.26 22.14
N ILE A 540 -3.90 -17.17 22.56
CA ILE A 540 -4.56 -15.95 23.06
C ILE A 540 -5.51 -15.39 21.98
N ALA A 541 -5.07 -15.31 20.72
CA ALA A 541 -5.91 -14.81 19.61
C ALA A 541 -7.19 -15.63 19.42
N ARG A 542 -7.10 -16.96 19.49
CA ARG A 542 -8.28 -17.85 19.36
C ARG A 542 -9.24 -17.73 20.57
N GLU A 543 -8.71 -17.48 21.75
CA GLU A 543 -9.52 -17.29 22.94
C GLU A 543 -10.26 -15.93 22.89
N ILE A 544 -9.57 -14.86 22.48
CA ILE A 544 -10.16 -13.54 22.25
C ILE A 544 -11.27 -13.61 21.20
N GLU A 545 -11.09 -14.33 20.10
CA GLU A 545 -12.13 -14.51 19.09
C GLU A 545 -13.42 -15.11 19.67
N LYS A 546 -13.29 -16.16 20.51
CA LYS A 546 -14.45 -16.77 21.19
C LYS A 546 -15.15 -15.80 22.14
N ILE A 547 -14.36 -15.03 22.89
CA ILE A 547 -14.87 -13.99 23.81
C ILE A 547 -15.61 -12.93 22.99
N ASN A 548 -15.01 -12.41 21.94
CA ASN A 548 -15.62 -11.38 21.09
C ASN A 548 -16.96 -11.80 20.50
N ARG A 549 -17.09 -13.07 20.09
CA ARG A 549 -18.36 -13.61 19.57
C ARG A 549 -19.50 -13.46 20.57
N ASN A 550 -19.26 -13.74 21.84
CA ASN A 550 -20.26 -13.59 22.90
C ASN A 550 -20.68 -12.11 23.07
N PHE A 551 -19.74 -11.16 22.96
CA PHE A 551 -20.03 -9.74 23.03
C PHE A 551 -20.80 -9.26 21.80
N THR A 552 -20.45 -9.75 20.61
CA THR A 552 -21.15 -9.43 19.37
C THR A 552 -22.60 -9.90 19.39
N GLU A 553 -22.85 -11.14 19.85
CA GLU A 553 -24.22 -11.69 19.99
C GLU A 553 -25.09 -10.89 20.95
N ARG A 554 -24.49 -10.26 21.97
CA ARG A 554 -25.22 -9.43 22.98
C ARG A 554 -25.24 -7.95 22.60
N ASN A 555 -24.58 -7.57 21.53
CA ASN A 555 -24.35 -6.17 21.13
C ASN A 555 -23.74 -5.32 22.28
N GLU A 556 -22.81 -5.91 23.04
CA GLU A 556 -22.07 -5.28 24.14
C GLU A 556 -20.67 -4.92 23.66
N GLY A 557 -20.07 -3.83 24.20
CA GLY A 557 -18.71 -3.40 23.95
C GLY A 557 -17.78 -3.71 25.12
N TYR A 558 -16.46 -3.74 24.87
CA TYR A 558 -15.43 -3.93 25.91
C TYR A 558 -14.17 -3.13 25.64
N VAL A 559 -13.35 -2.91 26.69
CA VAL A 559 -11.97 -2.45 26.59
C VAL A 559 -11.07 -3.67 26.43
N LEU A 560 -10.21 -3.70 25.43
CA LEU A 560 -9.27 -4.77 25.16
C LEU A 560 -7.84 -4.34 25.50
N ILE A 561 -7.17 -5.05 26.41
CA ILE A 561 -5.79 -4.74 26.81
C ILE A 561 -4.89 -5.95 26.57
N GLY A 562 -3.74 -5.74 25.92
CA GLY A 562 -2.76 -6.80 25.74
C GLY A 562 -1.36 -6.31 25.48
N PRO A 563 -0.36 -7.19 25.65
CA PRO A 563 1.05 -6.89 25.40
C PRO A 563 1.38 -6.98 23.93
N GLY A 564 2.19 -6.02 23.45
CA GLY A 564 2.62 -5.96 22.05
C GLY A 564 1.52 -5.51 21.10
N ARG A 565 1.71 -5.77 19.81
CA ARG A 565 0.79 -5.35 18.75
C ARG A 565 -0.44 -6.23 18.66
N TRP A 566 -1.61 -5.61 18.52
CA TRP A 566 -2.80 -6.31 18.05
C TRP A 566 -2.82 -6.40 16.52
N GLY A 567 -3.20 -7.56 15.98
CA GLY A 567 -3.31 -7.75 14.52
C GLY A 567 -2.00 -8.01 13.78
N SER A 568 -0.89 -8.24 14.49
CA SER A 568 0.38 -8.59 13.85
C SER A 568 0.35 -10.03 13.33
N SER A 569 0.71 -10.25 12.08
CA SER A 569 0.91 -11.59 11.51
C SER A 569 2.18 -12.28 12.05
N ASP A 570 3.14 -11.50 12.58
CA ASP A 570 4.32 -12.01 13.29
C ASP A 570 4.01 -12.15 14.77
N THR A 571 3.86 -13.40 15.22
CA THR A 571 3.55 -13.73 16.62
C THR A 571 4.65 -13.33 17.62
N ALA A 572 5.87 -13.03 17.16
CA ALA A 572 6.91 -12.47 17.99
C ALA A 572 6.67 -10.99 18.33
N LEU A 573 5.90 -10.27 17.50
CA LEU A 573 5.62 -8.85 17.65
C LEU A 573 4.26 -8.57 18.29
N GLY A 574 3.34 -9.54 18.29
CA GLY A 574 2.01 -9.32 18.84
C GLY A 574 1.02 -10.46 18.67
N ILE A 575 -0.23 -10.17 18.99
CA ILE A 575 -1.33 -11.13 18.98
C ILE A 575 -2.00 -11.10 17.61
N PRO A 576 -2.05 -12.22 16.86
CA PRO A 576 -2.48 -12.27 15.46
C PRO A 576 -4.01 -12.33 15.32
N VAL A 577 -4.71 -11.31 15.82
CA VAL A 577 -6.15 -11.14 15.62
C VAL A 577 -6.43 -10.40 14.31
N LYS A 578 -7.58 -10.67 13.70
CA LYS A 578 -8.17 -9.86 12.64
C LYS A 578 -9.28 -8.99 13.21
N TRP A 579 -9.70 -7.95 12.50
CA TRP A 579 -10.78 -7.07 12.97
C TRP A 579 -12.06 -7.83 13.39
N PRO A 580 -12.59 -8.80 12.63
CA PRO A 580 -13.77 -9.54 13.05
C PRO A 580 -13.60 -10.27 14.40
N HIS A 581 -12.38 -10.62 14.79
CA HIS A 581 -12.09 -11.32 16.05
C HIS A 581 -12.17 -10.41 17.28
N ILE A 582 -12.26 -9.08 17.09
CA ILE A 582 -12.30 -8.07 18.16
C ILE A 582 -13.25 -6.92 17.84
N SER A 583 -14.21 -7.14 16.94
CA SER A 583 -15.15 -6.10 16.43
C SER A 583 -16.00 -5.42 17.49
N SER A 584 -16.19 -6.04 18.64
CA SER A 584 -16.91 -5.47 19.79
C SER A 584 -16.02 -4.62 20.72
N ALA A 585 -14.70 -4.58 20.53
CA ALA A 585 -13.83 -3.69 21.28
C ALA A 585 -14.13 -2.23 20.95
N ARG A 586 -14.24 -1.37 21.97
CA ARG A 586 -14.46 0.08 21.85
C ARG A 586 -13.21 0.88 22.18
N LEU A 587 -12.32 0.32 22.96
CA LEU A 587 -10.98 0.82 23.22
C LEU A 587 -10.02 -0.36 23.17
N ILE A 588 -8.93 -0.21 22.42
CA ILE A 588 -7.85 -1.18 22.32
C ILE A 588 -6.59 -0.57 22.91
N VAL A 589 -5.91 -1.34 23.75
CA VAL A 589 -4.71 -0.91 24.46
C VAL A 589 -3.56 -1.86 24.15
N GLU A 590 -2.48 -1.32 23.60
CA GLU A 590 -1.18 -1.99 23.49
C GLU A 590 -0.30 -1.58 24.67
N SER A 591 0.03 -2.53 25.52
CA SER A 591 0.85 -2.30 26.71
C SER A 591 2.20 -2.96 26.57
N SER A 592 3.28 -2.24 26.87
CA SER A 592 4.60 -2.83 27.00
C SER A 592 4.74 -3.56 28.34
N LEU A 593 5.47 -4.69 28.34
CA LEU A 593 5.92 -5.38 29.54
C LEU A 593 7.43 -5.19 29.71
N LYS A 594 7.95 -5.35 30.94
CA LYS A 594 9.39 -5.18 31.24
C LYS A 594 10.31 -5.93 30.28
N ASN A 595 9.92 -7.14 29.87
CA ASN A 595 10.71 -8.04 29.02
C ASN A 595 10.13 -8.16 27.59
N TYR A 596 9.08 -7.40 27.24
CA TYR A 596 8.44 -7.45 25.95
C TYR A 596 8.01 -6.04 25.54
N ARG A 597 8.93 -5.35 24.88
CA ARG A 597 8.71 -3.98 24.36
C ARG A 597 8.64 -4.06 22.87
N ILE A 598 7.52 -3.64 22.30
CA ILE A 598 7.26 -3.64 20.87
C ILE A 598 6.77 -2.25 20.48
N GLU A 599 7.26 -1.71 19.37
CA GLU A 599 6.76 -0.46 18.82
C GLU A 599 5.27 -0.58 18.42
N PRO A 600 4.47 0.50 18.56
CA PRO A 600 3.06 0.50 18.25
C PRO A 600 2.71 0.07 16.83
N SER A 601 1.48 -0.44 16.62
CA SER A 601 0.95 -0.91 15.33
C SER A 601 0.56 0.24 14.40
N GLN A 602 1.50 1.08 14.00
CA GLN A 602 1.25 2.08 12.94
C GLN A 602 1.45 1.44 11.56
N GLY A 603 0.75 1.92 10.53
CA GLY A 603 0.94 1.45 9.14
C GLY A 603 0.23 0.15 8.78
N THR A 604 -0.37 -0.57 9.72
CA THR A 604 -1.05 -1.83 9.44
C THR A 604 -2.50 -1.64 8.96
N HIS A 605 -3.04 -2.58 8.19
CA HIS A 605 -4.47 -2.63 7.87
C HIS A 605 -5.35 -2.71 9.12
N PHE A 606 -4.87 -3.41 10.14
CA PHE A 606 -5.53 -3.48 11.43
C PHE A 606 -5.72 -2.10 12.06
N PHE A 607 -4.65 -1.31 12.12
CA PHE A 607 -4.67 0.05 12.64
C PHE A 607 -5.60 0.99 11.85
N GLN A 608 -5.62 0.85 10.52
CA GLN A 608 -6.48 1.65 9.65
C GLN A 608 -7.96 1.41 9.90
N ASN A 609 -8.34 0.16 10.14
CA ASN A 609 -9.72 -0.19 10.49
C ASN A 609 -10.13 0.42 11.83
N LEU A 610 -9.26 0.41 12.85
CA LEU A 610 -9.53 1.00 14.17
C LEU A 610 -9.92 2.48 14.08
N THR A 611 -9.10 3.27 13.40
CA THR A 611 -9.34 4.72 13.29
C THR A 611 -10.66 5.04 12.59
N SER A 612 -11.07 4.18 11.67
CA SER A 612 -12.29 4.35 10.87
C SER A 612 -13.57 3.98 11.61
N PHE A 613 -13.52 2.96 12.49
CA PHE A 613 -14.66 2.57 13.31
C PHE A 613 -14.83 3.44 14.55
N GLY A 614 -13.93 4.39 14.77
CA GLY A 614 -13.94 5.24 15.96
C GLY A 614 -13.70 4.45 17.24
N VAL A 615 -12.93 3.37 17.12
CA VAL A 615 -12.40 2.64 18.27
C VAL A 615 -11.25 3.44 18.84
N GLY A 616 -11.28 3.68 20.15
CA GLY A 616 -10.15 4.30 20.83
C GLY A 616 -8.94 3.38 20.81
N TYR A 617 -7.75 3.96 20.74
CA TYR A 617 -6.53 3.18 20.76
C TYR A 617 -5.48 3.86 21.64
N PHE A 618 -4.95 3.12 22.60
CA PHE A 618 -3.94 3.58 23.54
C PHE A 618 -2.67 2.76 23.39
N THR A 619 -1.55 3.45 23.45
CA THR A 619 -0.26 2.81 23.69
C THR A 619 0.25 3.24 25.06
N ILE A 620 0.68 2.29 25.88
CA ILE A 620 1.14 2.51 27.24
C ILE A 620 2.43 1.75 27.48
N ASP A 621 3.49 2.43 27.92
CA ASP A 621 4.72 1.82 28.40
C ASP A 621 4.98 2.19 29.89
N PRO A 622 4.41 1.43 30.84
CA PRO A 622 4.58 1.72 32.27
C PRO A 622 6.04 1.69 32.74
N SER A 623 6.91 0.98 32.01
CA SER A 623 8.32 0.83 32.37
C SER A 623 9.19 2.04 32.03
N SER A 624 8.74 2.90 31.12
CA SER A 624 9.38 4.17 30.75
C SER A 624 8.67 5.40 31.33
N ASN A 625 7.73 5.21 32.23
CA ASN A 625 6.80 6.26 32.74
C ASN A 625 5.97 6.92 31.65
N ASP A 626 5.74 6.23 30.54
CA ASP A 626 4.84 6.68 29.47
C ASP A 626 3.46 6.05 29.62
N GLY A 627 2.61 6.76 30.39
CA GLY A 627 1.26 6.36 30.68
C GLY A 627 1.08 5.53 31.97
N ILE A 628 -0.17 5.16 32.24
CA ILE A 628 -0.61 4.41 33.42
C ILE A 628 -1.38 3.18 32.97
N TYR A 629 -1.06 2.04 33.54
CA TYR A 629 -1.83 0.81 33.49
C TYR A 629 -1.90 0.20 34.90
N ASP A 630 -3.01 0.43 35.60
CA ASP A 630 -3.22 -0.11 36.96
C ASP A 630 -3.77 -1.54 36.88
N VAL A 631 -2.88 -2.48 36.58
CA VAL A 631 -3.22 -3.90 36.51
C VAL A 631 -3.54 -4.48 37.91
N ASP A 632 -2.97 -3.91 38.98
CA ASP A 632 -3.19 -4.38 40.34
C ASP A 632 -4.64 -4.10 40.77
N PHE A 633 -5.17 -2.95 40.37
CA PHE A 633 -6.60 -2.65 40.57
C PHE A 633 -7.50 -3.68 39.87
N LEU A 634 -7.22 -4.01 38.60
CA LEU A 634 -7.98 -5.01 37.84
C LEU A 634 -7.86 -6.42 38.44
N ASN A 635 -6.67 -6.80 38.91
CA ASN A 635 -6.45 -8.08 39.57
C ASN A 635 -7.17 -8.19 40.94
N GLY A 636 -7.43 -7.04 41.60
CA GLY A 636 -8.20 -6.94 42.83
C GLY A 636 -9.73 -7.00 42.66
N CYS A 637 -10.23 -6.85 41.41
CA CYS A 637 -11.66 -6.94 41.12
C CYS A 637 -12.10 -8.39 40.90
N ASP A 638 -13.40 -8.67 41.14
CA ASP A 638 -13.99 -9.97 40.81
C ASP A 638 -14.03 -10.21 39.30
N ALA A 639 -13.51 -11.38 38.85
CA ALA A 639 -13.55 -11.75 37.45
C ALA A 639 -14.85 -12.47 37.11
N VAL A 640 -15.48 -12.09 35.99
CA VAL A 640 -16.60 -12.85 35.40
C VAL A 640 -16.14 -14.01 34.53
N TYR A 641 -14.87 -13.97 34.11
CA TYR A 641 -14.18 -15.03 33.40
C TYR A 641 -12.67 -14.96 33.67
N GLU A 642 -12.04 -16.09 33.88
CA GLU A 642 -10.60 -16.20 34.05
C GLU A 642 -10.08 -17.50 33.44
N SER A 643 -9.00 -17.39 32.66
CA SER A 643 -8.23 -18.50 32.11
C SER A 643 -6.75 -18.36 32.44
N ASP A 644 -5.92 -19.24 31.87
CA ASP A 644 -4.46 -19.12 32.00
C ASP A 644 -3.94 -17.80 31.36
N PHE A 645 -4.61 -17.30 30.32
CA PHE A 645 -4.12 -16.15 29.55
C PHE A 645 -4.97 -14.90 29.67
N ILE A 646 -6.27 -15.03 29.89
CA ILE A 646 -7.24 -13.91 29.78
C ILE A 646 -8.04 -13.81 31.06
N ARG A 647 -8.28 -12.57 31.48
CA ARG A 647 -9.19 -12.25 32.57
C ARG A 647 -10.21 -11.17 32.10
N ILE A 648 -11.46 -11.33 32.51
CA ILE A 648 -12.54 -10.42 32.21
C ILE A 648 -13.14 -9.89 33.51
N VAL A 649 -13.14 -8.57 33.65
CA VAL A 649 -13.76 -7.85 34.76
C VAL A 649 -14.93 -7.03 34.21
N LYS A 650 -16.12 -7.22 34.81
CA LYS A 650 -17.31 -6.44 34.49
C LYS A 650 -17.68 -5.54 35.67
N PHE A 651 -17.85 -4.26 35.43
CA PHE A 651 -18.19 -3.26 36.41
C PHE A 651 -19.70 -3.03 36.47
N PRO A 652 -20.22 -2.58 37.62
CA PRO A 652 -21.67 -2.33 37.79
C PRO A 652 -22.20 -1.12 37.02
N ALA A 653 -21.31 -0.23 36.58
CA ALA A 653 -21.61 0.95 35.76
C ALA A 653 -20.61 1.09 34.59
N PRO A 654 -21.01 1.76 33.52
CA PRO A 654 -20.10 2.04 32.42
C PRO A 654 -18.84 2.82 32.83
N LEU A 655 -17.73 2.51 32.25
CA LEU A 655 -16.46 3.23 32.39
C LEU A 655 -16.56 4.61 31.75
N THR A 656 -15.94 5.60 32.34
CA THR A 656 -15.76 6.91 31.73
C THR A 656 -14.43 6.93 30.98
N ILE A 657 -14.48 7.06 29.64
CA ILE A 657 -13.31 7.06 28.76
C ILE A 657 -13.30 8.37 27.98
N GLY A 658 -12.24 9.16 28.13
CA GLY A 658 -12.03 10.40 27.39
C GLY A 658 -10.78 10.33 26.51
N ILE A 659 -10.87 10.76 25.25
CA ILE A 659 -9.79 10.68 24.28
C ILE A 659 -9.66 12.00 23.51
N ASN A 660 -8.47 12.59 23.53
CA ASN A 660 -8.11 13.72 22.68
C ASN A 660 -6.91 13.32 21.79
N GLY A 661 -7.20 12.71 20.64
CA GLY A 661 -6.18 12.25 19.72
C GLY A 661 -5.33 13.37 19.11
N ARG A 662 -5.80 14.62 19.10
CA ARG A 662 -5.00 15.77 18.66
C ARG A 662 -3.88 16.13 19.63
N LYS A 663 -4.13 15.90 20.94
CA LYS A 663 -3.13 16.09 22.00
C LYS A 663 -2.43 14.77 22.36
N GLY A 664 -2.78 13.66 21.70
CA GLY A 664 -2.29 12.32 22.03
C GLY A 664 -2.72 11.83 23.41
N SER A 665 -3.68 12.48 24.09
CA SER A 665 -4.04 12.19 25.48
C SER A 665 -5.30 11.35 25.56
N GLY A 666 -5.27 10.30 26.40
CA GLY A 666 -6.43 9.45 26.66
C GLY A 666 -6.46 8.93 28.08
N VAL A 667 -7.64 8.82 28.66
CA VAL A 667 -7.85 8.39 30.06
C VAL A 667 -9.05 7.45 30.17
N VAL A 668 -8.91 6.38 30.95
CA VAL A 668 -9.99 5.56 31.47
C VAL A 668 -10.03 5.76 32.97
N VAL A 669 -11.18 6.24 33.47
CA VAL A 669 -11.37 6.52 34.91
C VAL A 669 -11.68 5.24 35.67
N LYS A 670 -11.12 5.05 36.86
CA LYS A 670 -11.48 3.95 37.75
C LYS A 670 -12.94 4.08 38.15
N PRO A 671 -13.76 3.04 37.99
CA PRO A 671 -15.12 3.06 38.50
C PRO A 671 -15.12 3.12 40.05
N GLU A 672 -16.12 3.79 40.62
CA GLU A 672 -16.33 3.75 42.07
C GLU A 672 -16.72 2.32 42.43
N VAL A 673 -15.83 1.58 43.06
CA VAL A 673 -16.12 0.28 43.64
C VAL A 673 -16.77 0.56 45.01
N ASN A 674 -18.06 0.30 45.13
CA ASN A 674 -18.69 0.25 46.46
C ASN A 674 -17.99 -0.91 47.22
N THR A 675 -16.98 -0.61 48.01
CA THR A 675 -16.51 -1.49 49.07
C THR A 675 -17.63 -1.60 50.10
N SER A 676 -18.51 -2.57 49.89
CA SER A 676 -19.38 -3.02 50.98
C SER A 676 -18.46 -3.54 52.07
N ILE A 677 -18.40 -2.81 53.18
CA ILE A 677 -17.78 -3.19 54.44
C ILE A 677 -18.50 -4.44 55.01
#